data_4a6c7664ba1211498fcfd210127f3b30
#
_entry.id   4a6c7664ba1211498fcfd210127f3b30
#
_cell.length_a   1.000
_cell.length_b   1.000
_cell.length_c   1.000
_cell.angle_alpha   90.00
_cell.angle_beta   90.00
_cell.angle_gamma   90.00
#
_symmetry.space_group_name_H-M   'P 1'
#
loop_
_entity.id
_entity.type
_entity.pdbx_description
1 polymer ?
#
loop_
_entity_poly.entity_id
_entity_poly.type
_entity_poly.pdbx_seq_one_letter_code
_entity_poly.pdbx_strand_id
1 'polypeptide(L)'
;MSDQTSVYRAYQGNTYLFGGNAPYVEEMYENYLANPGSVPDSWREYFDALQHVPAADGTDAKDVPHLPVINAFAERAKQGGTRVVVASGADSELGRKRTAVQQLIAAYRNVGQRWADLDPLKRTERPEIPELEPAFYGFADADQETVFNVGNTFFGKETMSLRELMNSLRETYCGTIGVEYMYATDQVQKRWWQQRLEAIRSKPNFDASQKKRILDRLTAAEGLERYLHTKYVGQKRFSLEGGESFIVAMDELINAAGQKGVQEVVIGMAHRGRLNVLVNTLGKMPKDLFAEFDHTAPEDLPAGDVKYHQGFSSDVSTAGGPVHLSLAFNPSHLEIVNPVVEGSVRSRMDRRGDPQGKQVLPVLVHGDAAFAGQGVNQETLALMQTRGYTTGGTVHIIINNQIGFTTSDPRDARSTLYCTDIVKMVESPVLHVNGDDPEAVALAVQLALDFRMEFAKDVVVDIVCFRKLGHNEQDTPALTQPLMYKKIGQHPGTRKLYADKLAAQGLGDTLGDDMAKAYRAAMDEGRHTVDPVLTNFKSKYAVDWSPFLGKTWTDAGDTAIPLTEWKRLAERITTIPETVTPHALVKKVYDDRAAMGRGDINVDWGMGEHMAFASLVASGYPVRLSGEDCGRGTFTHRHSVIHDQKREKWSEGTYIPLQNVAESQAPFVVIDSILSEEAVLGFEYGYASNDPNTLVIWEAQFGDFANGAQVVIDQFIASGEVKWGRINGLTLMLPHGYEGQGPEHSSARLERFMQLAADTNMQIVQPTTASQIFHVLRRQMVRNLRKPLVIMTPKSLLRNKDATSPLAEFTSGGFRTVLPEQDEAVVKNAAKVKRVIACSGKVYYDLVKKRTEKESKDVAIIRVEQLYPFPHKAFAAELKKYGNATEIVWCQDEPQNQGAWFFIQHNIHENMLDGQKLGYSGRAASASPAVGYSHLHQEQQKALVEGAFGKLKGFVLTK
;
A
#
# COMPACT_ATOMS: atom_id res chain seq x y z
N MET A 1 -25.22 35.80 -11.19
CA MET A 1 -23.85 36.36 -11.33
C MET A 1 -23.60 37.61 -10.45
N SER A 2 -24.28 37.80 -9.34
CA SER A 2 -24.12 38.99 -8.49
C SER A 2 -23.55 38.72 -7.08
N ASP A 3 -23.44 37.47 -6.66
CA ASP A 3 -23.00 37.18 -5.28
C ASP A 3 -21.50 36.81 -5.13
N GLN A 4 -20.82 36.34 -6.17
CA GLN A 4 -19.40 35.98 -6.09
C GLN A 4 -18.45 37.20 -6.08
N THR A 5 -18.91 38.36 -6.57
CA THR A 5 -18.10 39.58 -6.58
C THR A 5 -18.04 40.27 -5.20
N SER A 6 -18.99 40.03 -4.32
CA SER A 6 -19.02 40.63 -2.98
C SER A 6 -18.04 39.91 -2.01
N VAL A 7 -17.98 38.58 -2.08
CA VAL A 7 -17.08 37.74 -1.23
C VAL A 7 -15.61 37.98 -1.57
N TYR A 8 -15.27 38.08 -2.88
CA TYR A 8 -13.90 38.37 -3.30
C TYR A 8 -13.42 39.77 -2.88
N ARG A 9 -14.29 40.79 -2.91
CA ARG A 9 -13.99 42.14 -2.40
C ARG A 9 -13.84 42.17 -0.88
N ALA A 10 -14.64 41.38 -0.14
CA ALA A 10 -14.48 41.24 1.32
C ALA A 10 -13.13 40.57 1.70
N TYR A 11 -12.68 39.56 0.94
CA TYR A 11 -11.36 38.96 1.13
C TYR A 11 -10.21 39.92 0.76
N GLN A 12 -10.33 40.73 -0.29
CA GLN A 12 -9.33 41.74 -0.63
C GLN A 12 -9.22 42.85 0.43
N GLY A 13 -10.32 43.21 1.08
CA GLY A 13 -10.37 44.19 2.16
C GLY A 13 -9.64 43.75 3.45
N ASN A 14 -9.39 42.46 3.62
CA ASN A 14 -8.80 41.88 4.86
C ASN A 14 -7.41 41.26 4.67
N THR A 15 -6.78 41.40 3.50
CA THR A 15 -5.47 40.75 3.24
C THR A 15 -4.34 41.28 4.09
N TYR A 16 -4.44 42.50 4.60
CA TYR A 16 -3.43 43.09 5.52
C TYR A 16 -3.55 42.61 6.96
N LEU A 17 -4.60 41.88 7.33
CA LEU A 17 -4.78 41.26 8.65
C LEU A 17 -3.97 39.96 8.79
N PHE A 18 -3.41 39.42 7.69
CA PHE A 18 -2.68 38.15 7.69
C PHE A 18 -1.18 38.34 7.44
N GLY A 19 -0.37 37.56 8.09
CA GLY A 19 1.10 37.58 7.94
C GLY A 19 1.82 38.42 8.97
N GLY A 20 3.00 38.94 8.63
CA GLY A 20 3.89 39.67 9.54
C GLY A 20 3.33 40.97 10.12
N ASN A 21 2.24 41.49 9.59
CA ASN A 21 1.61 42.75 10.06
C ASN A 21 0.50 42.53 11.11
N ALA A 22 0.08 41.29 11.37
CA ALA A 22 -0.99 40.99 12.31
C ALA A 22 -0.75 41.58 13.72
N PRO A 23 0.45 41.45 14.33
CA PRO A 23 0.70 42.01 15.65
C PRO A 23 0.58 43.55 15.70
N TYR A 24 0.97 44.22 14.60
CA TYR A 24 0.87 45.70 14.50
C TYR A 24 -0.60 46.13 14.37
N VAL A 25 -1.39 45.42 13.61
CA VAL A 25 -2.83 45.69 13.44
C VAL A 25 -3.57 45.41 14.74
N GLU A 26 -3.21 44.35 15.46
CA GLU A 26 -3.76 44.02 16.77
C GLU A 26 -3.45 45.10 17.83
N GLU A 27 -2.22 45.62 17.88
CA GLU A 27 -1.84 46.73 18.75
C GLU A 27 -2.64 48.01 18.42
N MET A 28 -2.81 48.30 17.14
CA MET A 28 -3.63 49.42 16.68
C MET A 28 -5.11 49.26 17.08
N TYR A 29 -5.66 48.03 17.00
CA TYR A 29 -7.03 47.75 17.38
C TYR A 29 -7.24 47.88 18.92
N GLU A 30 -6.35 47.40 19.70
CA GLU A 30 -6.34 47.58 21.15
C GLU A 30 -6.31 49.06 21.57
N ASN A 31 -5.46 49.85 20.89
CA ASN A 31 -5.41 51.32 21.12
C ASN A 31 -6.73 52.00 20.73
N TYR A 32 -7.34 51.58 19.61
CA TYR A 32 -8.68 52.05 19.19
C TYR A 32 -9.77 51.66 20.20
N LEU A 33 -9.80 50.47 20.72
CA LEU A 33 -10.78 50.01 21.73
C LEU A 33 -10.64 50.80 23.02
N ALA A 34 -9.39 51.19 23.41
CA ALA A 34 -9.13 52.00 24.59
C ALA A 34 -9.51 53.48 24.38
N ASN A 35 -9.23 54.03 23.21
CA ASN A 35 -9.57 55.41 22.79
C ASN A 35 -9.62 55.53 21.27
N PRO A 36 -10.81 55.60 20.65
CA PRO A 36 -10.94 55.68 19.18
C PRO A 36 -10.16 56.84 18.53
N GLY A 37 -9.85 57.90 19.28
CA GLY A 37 -9.07 59.03 18.79
C GLY A 37 -7.54 58.79 18.76
N SER A 38 -7.04 57.67 19.27
CA SER A 38 -5.60 57.34 19.34
C SER A 38 -5.05 56.77 18.01
N VAL A 39 -5.89 56.44 17.04
CA VAL A 39 -5.51 55.86 15.77
C VAL A 39 -5.82 56.81 14.61
N PRO A 40 -5.08 56.73 13.49
CA PRO A 40 -5.37 57.51 12.29
C PRO A 40 -6.79 57.32 11.78
N ASP A 41 -7.38 58.34 11.14
CA ASP A 41 -8.77 58.38 10.71
C ASP A 41 -9.12 57.17 9.79
N SER A 42 -8.23 56.79 8.88
CA SER A 42 -8.42 55.62 8.00
C SER A 42 -8.53 54.29 8.76
N TRP A 43 -7.81 54.13 9.85
CA TRP A 43 -7.92 52.96 10.71
C TRP A 43 -9.15 53.02 11.62
N ARG A 44 -9.51 54.22 12.06
CA ARG A 44 -10.74 54.41 12.87
C ARG A 44 -11.98 54.03 12.08
N GLU A 45 -12.13 54.51 10.84
CA GLU A 45 -13.25 54.15 9.98
C GLU A 45 -13.33 52.64 9.73
N TYR A 46 -12.18 52.01 9.58
CA TYR A 46 -12.13 50.57 9.41
C TYR A 46 -12.53 49.80 10.68
N PHE A 47 -12.04 50.19 11.84
CA PHE A 47 -12.37 49.54 13.10
C PHE A 47 -13.81 49.86 13.56
N ASP A 48 -14.32 51.04 13.27
CA ASP A 48 -15.78 51.38 13.46
C ASP A 48 -16.66 50.42 12.65
N ALA A 49 -16.28 50.10 11.41
CA ALA A 49 -17.04 49.16 10.59
C ALA A 49 -16.98 47.71 11.15
N LEU A 50 -15.86 47.30 11.77
CA LEU A 50 -15.74 46.00 12.44
C LEU A 50 -16.65 45.83 13.65
N GLN A 51 -16.89 46.95 14.44
CA GLN A 51 -17.76 46.96 15.62
C GLN A 51 -19.25 46.74 15.30
N HIS A 52 -19.62 46.80 14.01
CA HIS A 52 -20.97 46.58 13.52
C HIS A 52 -21.21 45.19 12.93
N VAL A 53 -20.20 44.33 12.93
CA VAL A 53 -20.32 42.94 12.54
C VAL A 53 -20.82 42.12 13.74
N PRO A 54 -21.95 41.37 13.65
CA PRO A 54 -22.40 40.51 14.73
C PRO A 54 -21.32 39.50 15.12
N ALA A 55 -21.17 39.22 16.41
CA ALA A 55 -20.29 38.18 16.89
C ALA A 55 -20.66 36.80 16.31
N ALA A 56 -19.71 35.88 16.24
CA ALA A 56 -19.90 34.54 15.66
C ALA A 56 -21.03 33.71 16.31
N ASP A 57 -21.45 34.09 17.54
CA ASP A 57 -22.55 33.49 18.28
C ASP A 57 -23.92 34.19 18.01
N GLY A 58 -23.94 35.18 17.09
CA GLY A 58 -25.13 35.95 16.70
C GLY A 58 -25.56 37.00 17.73
N THR A 59 -24.74 37.35 18.70
CA THR A 59 -25.01 38.45 19.67
C THR A 59 -24.45 39.79 19.16
N ASP A 60 -25.07 40.92 19.58
CA ASP A 60 -24.60 42.29 19.31
C ASP A 60 -23.53 42.74 20.34
N ALA A 61 -22.77 41.83 20.86
CA ALA A 61 -21.71 42.11 21.83
C ALA A 61 -20.57 42.91 21.17
N LYS A 62 -20.30 44.11 21.69
CA LYS A 62 -19.15 44.94 21.26
C LYS A 62 -17.87 44.39 21.87
N ASP A 63 -16.81 44.40 21.08
CA ASP A 63 -15.48 44.02 21.52
C ASP A 63 -14.97 44.99 22.58
N VAL A 64 -14.16 44.50 23.51
CA VAL A 64 -13.65 45.29 24.66
C VAL A 64 -12.14 45.22 24.72
N PRO A 65 -11.42 46.29 25.23
CA PRO A 65 -9.96 46.25 25.30
C PRO A 65 -9.44 45.12 26.19
N HIS A 66 -8.51 44.36 25.69
CA HIS A 66 -7.81 43.29 26.44
C HIS A 66 -6.71 43.80 27.36
N LEU A 67 -6.15 44.99 27.11
CA LEU A 67 -5.09 45.63 27.90
C LEU A 67 -5.40 45.72 29.43
N PRO A 68 -6.61 46.10 29.87
CA PRO A 68 -6.94 46.05 31.28
C PRO A 68 -6.90 44.68 31.91
N VAL A 69 -7.32 43.65 31.13
CA VAL A 69 -7.27 42.24 31.56
C VAL A 69 -5.83 41.74 31.64
N ILE A 70 -5.05 42.03 30.64
CA ILE A 70 -3.60 41.67 30.55
C ILE A 70 -2.85 42.32 31.72
N ASN A 71 -3.11 43.61 31.97
CA ASN A 71 -2.51 44.34 33.08
C ASN A 71 -2.96 43.80 34.45
N ALA A 72 -4.22 43.42 34.60
CA ALA A 72 -4.73 42.80 35.83
C ALA A 72 -4.06 41.43 36.10
N PHE A 73 -3.81 40.64 35.06
CA PHE A 73 -3.04 39.39 35.16
C PHE A 73 -1.55 39.64 35.46
N ALA A 74 -0.93 40.65 34.82
CA ALA A 74 0.44 41.06 35.08
C ALA A 74 0.64 41.61 36.48
N GLU A 75 -0.31 42.40 37.00
CA GLU A 75 -0.34 42.88 38.39
C GLU A 75 -0.54 41.74 39.39
N ARG A 76 -1.45 40.81 39.06
CA ARG A 76 -1.68 39.62 39.90
C ARG A 76 -0.45 38.68 39.88
N ALA A 77 0.29 38.60 38.79
CA ALA A 77 1.58 37.90 38.72
C ALA A 77 2.67 38.59 39.53
N LYS A 78 2.69 39.97 39.57
CA LYS A 78 3.61 40.75 40.38
C LYS A 78 3.24 40.69 41.87
N GLN A 79 1.99 40.56 42.25
CA GLN A 79 1.51 40.45 43.64
C GLN A 79 1.74 39.08 44.26
N GLY A 80 2.46 38.18 43.56
CA GLY A 80 2.79 36.84 44.05
C GLY A 80 1.52 36.02 44.32
N GLY A 81 1.34 34.95 43.61
CA GLY A 81 0.20 34.05 43.79
C GLY A 81 -0.05 33.79 45.27
N THR A 82 -1.30 33.57 45.59
CA THR A 82 -1.77 33.10 46.88
C THR A 82 -0.71 32.14 47.45
N ARG A 83 -0.03 32.55 48.54
CA ARG A 83 0.78 31.63 49.31
C ARG A 83 -0.13 30.47 49.71
N VAL A 84 -0.07 29.40 48.92
CA VAL A 84 -0.42 28.09 49.47
C VAL A 84 0.47 27.98 50.67
N VAL A 85 -0.10 27.95 51.87
CA VAL A 85 0.63 27.63 53.09
C VAL A 85 1.11 26.22 52.90
N VAL A 86 2.29 26.09 52.31
CA VAL A 86 3.02 24.82 52.31
C VAL A 86 3.41 24.63 53.76
N ALA A 87 2.86 23.61 54.38
CA ALA A 87 3.28 23.20 55.71
C ALA A 87 4.80 23.18 55.73
N SER A 88 5.38 24.03 56.56
CA SER A 88 6.82 24.18 56.72
C SER A 88 7.39 22.96 57.48
N GLY A 89 8.30 22.23 56.86
CA GLY A 89 8.99 21.15 57.51
C GLY A 89 9.38 20.00 56.62
N ALA A 90 10.01 18.97 57.16
CA ALA A 90 10.44 17.76 56.50
C ALA A 90 9.35 17.07 55.65
N ASP A 91 8.07 17.24 55.98
CA ASP A 91 6.94 16.71 55.22
C ASP A 91 6.77 17.33 53.82
N SER A 92 7.13 18.61 53.62
CA SER A 92 7.06 19.27 52.32
C SER A 92 8.20 18.86 51.42
N GLU A 93 9.36 18.58 51.94
CA GLU A 93 10.51 18.08 51.16
C GLU A 93 10.30 16.63 50.76
N LEU A 94 9.85 15.78 51.68
CA LEU A 94 9.51 14.39 51.37
C LEU A 94 8.35 14.29 50.36
N GLY A 95 7.37 15.19 50.48
CA GLY A 95 6.29 15.28 49.48
C GLY A 95 6.78 15.63 48.07
N ARG A 96 7.71 16.60 47.94
CA ARG A 96 8.36 16.95 46.68
C ARG A 96 9.17 15.77 46.12
N LYS A 97 9.96 15.08 46.94
CA LYS A 97 10.76 13.91 46.58
C LYS A 97 9.88 12.75 46.13
N ARG A 98 8.71 12.53 46.74
CA ARG A 98 7.73 11.51 46.27
C ARG A 98 7.21 11.81 44.86
N THR A 99 6.89 13.09 44.56
CA THR A 99 6.50 13.49 43.20
C THR A 99 7.66 13.36 42.22
N ALA A 100 8.87 13.72 42.62
CA ALA A 100 10.10 13.59 41.81
C ALA A 100 10.41 12.16 41.43
N VAL A 101 10.17 11.17 42.32
CA VAL A 101 10.30 9.74 42.01
C VAL A 101 9.35 9.34 40.89
N GLN A 102 8.09 9.82 40.90
CA GLN A 102 7.14 9.51 39.81
C GLN A 102 7.56 10.15 38.50
N GLN A 103 8.12 11.35 38.53
CA GLN A 103 8.66 12.00 37.32
C GLN A 103 9.88 11.26 36.77
N LEU A 104 10.77 10.79 37.66
CA LEU A 104 11.94 9.99 37.27
C LEU A 104 11.52 8.66 36.60
N ILE A 105 10.55 7.95 37.19
CA ILE A 105 10.00 6.71 36.57
C ILE A 105 9.43 7.03 35.18
N ALA A 106 8.67 8.12 35.06
CA ALA A 106 8.10 8.55 33.78
C ALA A 106 9.20 8.89 32.76
N ALA A 107 10.28 9.54 33.17
CA ALA A 107 11.42 9.85 32.31
C ALA A 107 12.07 8.59 31.74
N TYR A 108 12.34 7.58 32.57
CA TYR A 108 12.88 6.31 32.07
C TYR A 108 11.96 5.62 31.08
N ARG A 109 10.64 5.64 31.32
CA ARG A 109 9.64 5.09 30.37
C ARG A 109 9.59 5.86 29.05
N ASN A 110 9.83 7.18 29.07
CA ASN A 110 9.74 8.05 27.90
C ASN A 110 11.03 8.13 27.08
N VAL A 111 12.20 8.23 27.74
CA VAL A 111 13.45 8.54 27.06
C VAL A 111 14.60 7.59 27.44
N GLY A 112 14.34 6.55 28.22
CA GLY A 112 15.36 5.58 28.64
C GLY A 112 16.05 4.88 27.48
N GLN A 113 15.34 4.63 26.37
CA GLN A 113 15.90 4.02 25.16
C GLN A 113 17.04 4.85 24.55
N ARG A 114 17.06 6.18 24.76
CA ARG A 114 18.15 7.04 24.25
C ARG A 114 19.49 6.76 24.94
N TRP A 115 19.46 6.18 26.13
CA TRP A 115 20.66 5.81 26.90
C TRP A 115 20.93 4.30 26.88
N ALA A 116 20.14 3.51 26.17
CA ALA A 116 20.32 2.07 26.00
C ALA A 116 21.61 1.73 25.21
N ASP A 117 22.18 0.56 25.49
CA ASP A 117 23.40 0.05 24.85
C ASP A 117 23.07 -0.67 23.54
N LEU A 118 22.71 0.11 22.53
CA LEU A 118 22.17 -0.41 21.28
C LEU A 118 23.23 -0.61 20.19
N ASP A 119 24.29 0.23 20.13
CA ASP A 119 25.28 0.17 19.04
C ASP A 119 26.39 -0.85 19.33
N PRO A 120 26.45 -1.99 18.62
CA PRO A 120 27.50 -3.00 18.82
C PRO A 120 28.92 -2.46 18.52
N LEU A 121 29.05 -1.46 17.68
CA LEU A 121 30.33 -0.82 17.34
C LEU A 121 30.73 0.30 18.29
N LYS A 122 29.83 0.78 19.13
CA LYS A 122 30.04 1.92 20.04
C LYS A 122 30.69 3.11 19.31
N ARG A 123 30.06 3.53 18.21
CA ARG A 123 30.59 4.57 17.32
C ARG A 123 30.55 5.95 17.93
N THR A 124 29.51 6.18 18.73
CA THR A 124 29.28 7.46 19.42
C THR A 124 29.20 7.23 20.91
N GLU A 125 29.59 8.24 21.69
CA GLU A 125 29.32 8.26 23.12
C GLU A 125 27.82 8.39 23.36
N ARG A 126 27.35 7.80 24.46
CA ARG A 126 25.94 7.93 24.85
C ARG A 126 25.65 9.39 25.22
N PRO A 127 24.52 9.95 24.77
CA PRO A 127 24.19 11.33 25.08
C PRO A 127 23.97 11.50 26.60
N GLU A 128 24.33 12.66 27.11
CA GLU A 128 23.88 13.07 28.45
C GLU A 128 22.37 13.37 28.38
N ILE A 129 21.61 12.74 29.27
CA ILE A 129 20.17 12.91 29.40
C ILE A 129 19.87 13.29 30.85
N PRO A 130 19.82 14.59 31.17
CA PRO A 130 19.66 15.05 32.56
C PRO A 130 18.42 14.47 33.23
N GLU A 131 17.33 14.26 32.51
CA GLU A 131 16.07 13.70 32.98
C GLU A 131 16.19 12.25 33.51
N LEU A 132 17.27 11.54 33.18
CA LEU A 132 17.54 10.20 33.70
C LEU A 132 18.40 10.22 34.99
N GLU A 133 18.89 11.39 35.39
CA GLU A 133 19.75 11.52 36.55
C GLU A 133 18.94 12.05 37.77
N PRO A 134 19.07 11.40 38.95
CA PRO A 134 18.34 11.82 40.18
C PRO A 134 18.58 13.28 40.57
N ALA A 135 19.81 13.77 40.32
CA ALA A 135 20.19 15.17 40.62
C ALA A 135 19.30 16.19 39.92
N PHE A 136 18.80 15.89 38.71
CA PHE A 136 17.87 16.76 37.95
C PHE A 136 16.57 17.03 38.73
N TYR A 137 16.16 16.08 39.58
CA TYR A 137 14.95 16.16 40.42
C TYR A 137 15.24 16.59 41.81
N GLY A 138 16.46 17.02 42.11
CA GLY A 138 16.86 17.53 43.43
C GLY A 138 17.19 16.44 44.46
N PHE A 139 17.50 15.24 44.03
CA PHE A 139 18.02 14.19 44.92
C PHE A 139 19.52 14.38 45.12
N ALA A 140 19.96 14.21 46.38
CA ALA A 140 21.36 14.19 46.76
C ALA A 140 21.84 12.74 46.95
N ASP A 141 23.16 12.55 47.10
CA ASP A 141 23.73 11.23 47.37
C ASP A 141 23.21 10.61 48.68
N ALA A 142 22.86 11.45 49.68
CA ALA A 142 22.25 11.02 50.94
C ALA A 142 20.85 10.39 50.75
N ASP A 143 20.18 10.66 49.63
CA ASP A 143 18.84 10.10 49.37
C ASP A 143 18.83 8.69 48.78
N GLN A 144 20.01 8.15 48.44
CA GLN A 144 20.12 6.85 47.76
C GLN A 144 19.45 5.70 48.55
N GLU A 145 19.49 5.74 49.87
CA GLU A 145 18.88 4.70 50.72
C GLU A 145 17.46 5.09 51.21
N THR A 146 16.97 6.27 50.81
CA THR A 146 15.60 6.68 51.15
C THR A 146 14.59 5.81 50.37
N VAL A 147 13.60 5.31 51.13
CA VAL A 147 12.56 4.41 50.59
C VAL A 147 11.36 5.22 50.13
N PHE A 148 10.94 4.94 48.88
CA PHE A 148 9.81 5.60 48.23
C PHE A 148 8.74 4.58 47.80
N ASN A 149 7.49 5.03 47.71
CA ASN A 149 6.42 4.25 47.14
C ASN A 149 6.58 4.22 45.61
N VAL A 150 6.61 3.04 45.04
CA VAL A 150 6.77 2.73 43.60
C VAL A 150 5.62 1.87 43.07
N GLY A 151 4.46 1.90 43.71
CA GLY A 151 3.31 1.05 43.43
C GLY A 151 2.67 1.23 42.04
N ASN A 152 3.11 2.23 41.24
CA ASN A 152 2.76 2.36 39.82
C ASN A 152 3.73 1.61 38.89
N THR A 153 4.72 0.91 39.44
CA THR A 153 5.64 0.04 38.73
C THR A 153 5.27 -1.44 38.88
N PHE A 154 5.86 -2.31 38.06
CA PHE A 154 5.62 -3.74 38.09
C PHE A 154 6.89 -4.53 38.52
N PHE A 155 7.78 -3.92 39.33
CA PHE A 155 8.98 -4.59 39.85
C PHE A 155 8.69 -5.59 41.00
N GLY A 156 7.42 -5.83 41.32
CA GLY A 156 7.01 -6.80 42.35
C GLY A 156 7.14 -6.27 43.80
N LYS A 157 7.38 -4.96 43.97
CA LYS A 157 7.50 -4.29 45.28
C LYS A 157 6.66 -3.01 45.30
N GLU A 158 6.02 -2.71 46.42
CA GLU A 158 5.31 -1.44 46.60
C GLU A 158 6.25 -0.29 46.99
N THR A 159 7.36 -0.61 47.63
CA THR A 159 8.38 0.35 48.09
C THR A 159 9.78 -0.11 47.72
N MET A 160 10.63 0.82 47.31
CA MET A 160 12.04 0.59 46.98
C MET A 160 12.89 1.77 47.45
N SER A 161 14.19 1.50 47.78
CA SER A 161 15.14 2.61 47.93
C SER A 161 15.40 3.28 46.59
N LEU A 162 15.82 4.54 46.57
CA LEU A 162 16.16 5.25 45.32
C LEU A 162 17.21 4.48 44.52
N ARG A 163 18.24 3.94 45.20
CA ARG A 163 19.29 3.12 44.56
C ARG A 163 18.71 1.87 43.87
N GLU A 164 17.84 1.15 44.58
CA GLU A 164 17.23 -0.08 44.02
C GLU A 164 16.32 0.26 42.84
N LEU A 165 15.53 1.33 42.94
CA LEU A 165 14.68 1.82 41.87
C LEU A 165 15.51 2.20 40.66
N MET A 166 16.58 2.99 40.83
CA MET A 166 17.48 3.39 39.73
C MET A 166 18.09 2.21 39.02
N ASN A 167 18.58 1.22 39.77
CA ASN A 167 19.13 0.00 39.16
C ASN A 167 18.05 -0.73 38.35
N SER A 168 16.84 -0.87 38.90
CA SER A 168 15.72 -1.55 38.21
C SER A 168 15.30 -0.83 36.93
N LEU A 169 15.22 0.52 36.99
CA LEU A 169 14.88 1.35 35.81
C LEU A 169 15.96 1.27 34.73
N ARG A 170 17.24 1.38 35.11
CA ARG A 170 18.39 1.26 34.18
C ARG A 170 18.45 -0.12 33.54
N GLU A 171 18.28 -1.19 34.32
CA GLU A 171 18.22 -2.55 33.79
C GLU A 171 17.09 -2.74 32.79
N THR A 172 15.91 -2.14 33.04
CA THR A 172 14.71 -2.31 32.24
C THR A 172 14.78 -1.51 30.95
N TYR A 173 15.15 -0.22 31.00
CA TYR A 173 14.99 0.74 29.92
C TYR A 173 16.30 1.15 29.22
N CYS A 174 17.45 0.85 29.82
CA CYS A 174 18.75 1.30 29.33
C CYS A 174 19.75 0.14 29.12
N GLY A 175 19.28 -1.09 29.09
CA GLY A 175 20.06 -2.29 28.78
C GLY A 175 20.33 -2.42 27.26
N THR A 176 20.40 -3.65 26.77
CA THR A 176 20.54 -3.96 25.34
C THR A 176 19.21 -3.93 24.57
N ILE A 177 18.11 -3.63 25.28
CA ILE A 177 16.78 -3.35 24.71
C ILE A 177 16.34 -1.94 25.14
N GLY A 178 15.96 -1.10 24.18
CA GLY A 178 15.28 0.18 24.40
C GLY A 178 13.88 0.09 23.80
N VAL A 179 12.85 0.62 24.49
CA VAL A 179 11.47 0.48 24.02
C VAL A 179 10.79 1.83 23.94
N GLU A 180 10.15 2.10 22.80
CA GLU A 180 9.33 3.29 22.59
C GLU A 180 7.84 2.89 22.48
N TYR A 181 7.02 3.35 23.43
CA TYR A 181 5.57 3.06 23.49
C TYR A 181 4.76 4.17 24.17
N MET A 182 5.43 5.11 24.80
CA MET A 182 4.77 6.11 25.63
C MET A 182 3.98 7.16 24.84
N TYR A 183 4.23 7.28 23.55
CA TYR A 183 3.46 8.15 22.66
C TYR A 183 2.08 7.57 22.31
N ALA A 184 1.83 6.27 22.50
CA ALA A 184 0.50 5.70 22.31
C ALA A 184 -0.54 6.41 23.20
N THR A 185 -1.74 6.63 22.68
CA THR A 185 -2.84 7.26 23.45
C THR A 185 -3.58 6.26 24.33
N ASP A 186 -3.58 4.98 23.97
CA ASP A 186 -4.24 3.91 24.71
C ASP A 186 -3.47 3.52 25.97
N GLN A 187 -4.11 3.73 27.11
CA GLN A 187 -3.55 3.42 28.44
C GLN A 187 -3.42 1.90 28.68
N VAL A 188 -4.27 1.07 28.08
CA VAL A 188 -4.19 -0.39 28.23
C VAL A 188 -2.91 -0.90 27.59
N GLN A 189 -2.59 -0.42 26.38
CA GLN A 189 -1.35 -0.77 25.68
C GLN A 189 -0.11 -0.30 26.46
N LYS A 190 -0.11 0.94 26.98
CA LYS A 190 1.00 1.43 27.80
C LYS A 190 1.23 0.57 29.05
N ARG A 191 0.18 0.24 29.79
CA ARG A 191 0.29 -0.61 30.99
C ARG A 191 0.73 -2.02 30.64
N TRP A 192 0.29 -2.56 29.53
CA TRP A 192 0.72 -3.87 29.04
C TRP A 192 2.25 -3.93 28.85
N TRP A 193 2.83 -2.90 28.19
CA TRP A 193 4.27 -2.78 28.02
C TRP A 193 5.00 -2.65 29.36
N GLN A 194 4.55 -1.75 30.23
CA GLN A 194 5.13 -1.55 31.56
C GLN A 194 5.17 -2.85 32.35
N GLN A 195 4.05 -3.57 32.38
CA GLN A 195 3.93 -4.84 33.08
C GLN A 195 4.92 -5.89 32.53
N ARG A 196 4.98 -6.03 31.19
CA ARG A 196 5.84 -7.03 30.56
C ARG A 196 7.33 -6.73 30.72
N LEU A 197 7.73 -5.47 30.58
CA LEU A 197 9.14 -5.07 30.68
C LEU A 197 9.64 -5.03 32.11
N GLU A 198 8.90 -4.41 33.02
CA GLU A 198 9.33 -4.17 34.42
C GLU A 198 9.34 -5.47 35.24
N ALA A 199 8.37 -6.38 35.03
CA ALA A 199 8.31 -7.65 35.75
C ALA A 199 9.56 -8.50 35.55
N ILE A 200 10.17 -8.45 34.37
CA ILE A 200 11.37 -9.22 34.02
C ILE A 200 12.63 -8.34 33.90
N ARG A 201 12.49 -7.01 34.08
CA ARG A 201 13.55 -6.01 33.88
C ARG A 201 14.21 -6.09 32.50
N SER A 202 13.40 -6.35 31.48
CA SER A 202 13.84 -6.58 30.07
C SER A 202 14.96 -7.62 29.96
N LYS A 203 15.06 -8.55 30.89
CA LYS A 203 16.09 -9.62 30.90
C LYS A 203 15.50 -10.94 30.39
N PRO A 204 16.07 -11.53 29.35
CA PRO A 204 15.65 -12.85 28.88
C PRO A 204 15.98 -13.95 29.92
N ASN A 205 15.12 -14.95 29.99
CA ASN A 205 15.33 -16.11 30.85
C ASN A 205 15.24 -17.40 30.05
N PHE A 206 16.27 -17.65 29.21
CA PHE A 206 16.36 -18.85 28.38
C PHE A 206 17.13 -19.98 29.13
N ASP A 207 16.62 -21.21 28.95
CA ASP A 207 17.32 -22.40 29.45
C ASP A 207 18.54 -22.78 28.58
N ALA A 208 19.27 -23.80 29.00
CA ALA A 208 20.49 -24.24 28.29
C ALA A 208 20.20 -24.77 26.87
N SER A 209 19.03 -25.37 26.65
CA SER A 209 18.63 -25.87 25.31
C SER A 209 18.34 -24.72 24.36
N GLN A 210 17.57 -23.73 24.82
CA GLN A 210 17.23 -22.51 24.05
C GLN A 210 18.51 -21.72 23.72
N LYS A 211 19.42 -21.55 24.67
CA LYS A 211 20.71 -20.89 24.43
C LYS A 211 21.58 -21.61 23.39
N LYS A 212 21.61 -22.95 23.42
CA LYS A 212 22.28 -23.73 22.40
C LYS A 212 21.64 -23.58 21.03
N ARG A 213 20.31 -23.54 20.96
CA ARG A 213 19.57 -23.26 19.70
C ARG A 213 19.94 -21.89 19.15
N ILE A 214 19.97 -20.85 19.97
CA ILE A 214 20.41 -19.50 19.57
C ILE A 214 21.84 -19.56 18.98
N LEU A 215 22.78 -20.23 19.62
CA LEU A 215 24.15 -20.39 19.10
C LEU A 215 24.18 -21.17 17.77
N ASP A 216 23.34 -22.19 17.63
CA ASP A 216 23.22 -22.96 16.40
C ASP A 216 22.70 -22.07 15.22
N ARG A 217 21.68 -21.25 15.46
CA ARG A 217 21.15 -20.31 14.43
C ARG A 217 22.16 -19.23 14.04
N LEU A 218 22.91 -18.69 14.99
CA LEU A 218 24.03 -17.77 14.71
C LEU A 218 25.13 -18.46 13.91
N THR A 219 25.43 -19.72 14.23
CA THR A 219 26.44 -20.53 13.52
C THR A 219 26.00 -20.81 12.09
N ALA A 220 24.72 -21.11 11.88
CA ALA A 220 24.16 -21.31 10.56
C ALA A 220 24.22 -20.03 9.72
N ALA A 221 23.82 -18.87 10.31
CA ALA A 221 23.87 -17.59 9.65
C ALA A 221 25.28 -17.19 9.19
N GLU A 222 26.26 -17.20 10.11
CA GLU A 222 27.66 -16.88 9.80
C GLU A 222 28.28 -17.93 8.86
N GLY A 223 27.96 -19.22 9.07
CA GLY A 223 28.50 -20.32 8.30
C GLY A 223 28.17 -20.26 6.82
N LEU A 224 26.92 -19.95 6.47
CA LEU A 224 26.49 -19.76 5.07
C LEU A 224 27.26 -18.61 4.42
N GLU A 225 27.31 -17.45 5.08
CA GLU A 225 28.00 -16.27 4.54
C GLU A 225 29.49 -16.55 4.28
N ARG A 226 30.18 -17.21 5.23
CA ARG A 226 31.58 -17.61 5.05
C ARG A 226 31.76 -18.64 3.93
N TYR A 227 30.82 -19.57 3.79
CA TYR A 227 30.86 -20.57 2.72
C TYR A 227 30.76 -19.91 1.35
N LEU A 228 29.76 -19.04 1.18
CA LEU A 228 29.55 -18.32 -0.06
C LEU A 228 30.69 -17.34 -0.38
N HIS A 229 31.24 -16.68 0.63
CA HIS A 229 32.40 -15.79 0.47
C HIS A 229 33.65 -16.54 -0.05
N THR A 230 33.87 -17.76 0.44
CA THR A 230 35.03 -18.55 0.04
C THR A 230 34.86 -19.19 -1.34
N LYS A 231 33.67 -19.70 -1.63
CA LYS A 231 33.42 -20.47 -2.86
C LYS A 231 33.07 -19.55 -4.05
N TYR A 232 32.37 -18.43 -3.83
CA TYR A 232 31.86 -17.56 -4.86
C TYR A 232 32.34 -16.10 -4.71
N VAL A 233 33.65 -15.94 -4.79
CA VAL A 233 34.34 -14.68 -4.56
C VAL A 233 33.79 -13.57 -5.52
N GLY A 234 33.43 -12.42 -4.95
CA GLY A 234 32.99 -11.24 -5.71
C GLY A 234 31.60 -11.33 -6.35
N GLN A 235 30.87 -12.47 -6.23
CA GLN A 235 29.51 -12.55 -6.68
C GLN A 235 28.56 -11.85 -5.70
N LYS A 236 27.62 -11.05 -6.23
CA LYS A 236 26.62 -10.33 -5.42
C LYS A 236 25.70 -11.32 -4.69
N ARG A 237 25.61 -11.17 -3.37
CA ARG A 237 24.73 -11.95 -2.49
C ARG A 237 24.06 -11.11 -1.39
N PHE A 238 24.51 -9.86 -1.20
CA PHE A 238 24.05 -8.94 -0.15
C PHE A 238 24.13 -9.57 1.24
N SER A 239 25.37 -9.84 1.65
CA SER A 239 25.71 -10.55 2.88
C SER A 239 25.03 -10.03 4.14
N LEU A 240 24.60 -10.96 5.01
CA LEU A 240 24.04 -10.68 6.33
C LEU A 240 25.13 -10.47 7.41
N GLU A 241 26.43 -10.64 7.08
CA GLU A 241 27.51 -10.57 8.08
C GLU A 241 27.49 -9.25 8.85
N GLY A 242 27.44 -9.36 10.18
CA GLY A 242 27.23 -8.27 11.14
C GLY A 242 25.79 -8.12 11.63
N GLY A 243 24.85 -8.83 11.01
CA GLY A 243 23.42 -8.87 11.41
C GLY A 243 22.89 -10.29 11.64
N GLU A 244 23.75 -11.23 12.01
CA GLU A 244 23.43 -12.67 12.12
C GLU A 244 22.28 -12.97 13.08
N SER A 245 22.09 -12.15 14.12
CA SER A 245 20.98 -12.27 15.07
C SER A 245 19.58 -12.12 14.43
N PHE A 246 19.50 -11.61 13.21
CA PHE A 246 18.26 -11.61 12.44
C PHE A 246 17.74 -13.05 12.18
N ILE A 247 18.61 -14.02 11.94
CA ILE A 247 18.21 -15.43 11.77
C ILE A 247 17.70 -16.02 13.09
N VAL A 248 18.26 -15.60 14.23
CA VAL A 248 17.72 -15.95 15.56
C VAL A 248 16.33 -15.36 15.74
N ALA A 249 16.12 -14.08 15.35
CA ALA A 249 14.83 -13.42 15.41
C ALA A 249 13.76 -14.17 14.60
N MET A 250 14.08 -14.58 13.37
CA MET A 250 13.17 -15.33 12.51
C MET A 250 12.83 -16.71 13.07
N ASP A 251 13.83 -17.44 13.56
CA ASP A 251 13.63 -18.76 14.16
C ASP A 251 12.71 -18.69 15.39
N GLU A 252 12.98 -17.74 16.29
CA GLU A 252 12.20 -17.56 17.51
C GLU A 252 10.77 -17.08 17.20
N LEU A 253 10.62 -16.13 16.29
CA LEU A 253 9.31 -15.61 15.89
C LEU A 253 8.40 -16.71 15.30
N ILE A 254 8.95 -17.54 14.42
CA ILE A 254 8.20 -18.63 13.77
C ILE A 254 7.78 -19.69 14.81
N ASN A 255 8.70 -20.09 15.72
CA ASN A 255 8.39 -21.05 16.76
C ASN A 255 7.33 -20.51 17.73
N ALA A 256 7.48 -19.28 18.20
CA ALA A 256 6.50 -18.63 19.06
C ALA A 256 5.14 -18.43 18.37
N ALA A 257 5.14 -18.10 17.09
CA ALA A 257 3.91 -17.94 16.28
C ALA A 257 3.14 -19.27 16.19
N GLY A 258 3.83 -20.38 15.90
CA GLY A 258 3.21 -21.69 15.88
C GLY A 258 2.60 -22.06 17.23
N GLN A 259 3.27 -21.81 18.34
CA GLN A 259 2.72 -22.04 19.70
C GLN A 259 1.45 -21.21 19.99
N LYS A 260 1.30 -20.06 19.35
CA LYS A 260 0.10 -19.20 19.46
C LYS A 260 -1.01 -19.56 18.45
N GLY A 261 -0.82 -20.60 17.66
CA GLY A 261 -1.83 -21.08 16.71
C GLY A 261 -1.76 -20.45 15.34
N VAL A 262 -0.71 -19.68 15.03
CA VAL A 262 -0.43 -19.21 13.66
C VAL A 262 -0.13 -20.42 12.78
N GLN A 263 -0.80 -20.50 11.63
CA GLN A 263 -0.69 -21.60 10.68
C GLN A 263 0.15 -21.23 9.44
N GLU A 264 0.28 -19.93 9.18
CA GLU A 264 1.03 -19.42 8.03
C GLU A 264 1.72 -18.10 8.35
N VAL A 265 2.99 -17.98 7.93
CA VAL A 265 3.78 -16.76 8.02
C VAL A 265 4.14 -16.31 6.61
N VAL A 266 3.75 -15.10 6.24
CA VAL A 266 4.05 -14.51 4.93
C VAL A 266 5.11 -13.43 5.12
N ILE A 267 6.24 -13.60 4.44
CA ILE A 267 7.45 -12.78 4.63
C ILE A 267 7.66 -11.91 3.40
N GLY A 268 7.78 -10.59 3.62
CA GLY A 268 8.30 -9.63 2.65
C GLY A 268 9.67 -9.15 3.11
N MET A 269 10.67 -9.10 2.24
CA MET A 269 11.98 -8.60 2.61
C MET A 269 12.79 -8.11 1.41
N ALA A 270 13.69 -7.17 1.68
CA ALA A 270 14.71 -6.74 0.73
C ALA A 270 15.79 -7.86 0.52
N HIS A 271 16.79 -7.55 -0.26
CA HIS A 271 17.82 -8.52 -0.67
C HIS A 271 18.84 -8.88 0.43
N ARG A 272 19.10 -7.97 1.41
CA ARG A 272 20.11 -8.24 2.46
C ARG A 272 19.67 -9.37 3.39
N GLY A 273 20.51 -10.41 3.46
CA GLY A 273 20.23 -11.61 4.25
C GLY A 273 19.19 -12.55 3.63
N ARG A 274 18.68 -12.24 2.44
CA ARG A 274 17.61 -13.04 1.80
C ARG A 274 18.06 -14.46 1.48
N LEU A 275 19.29 -14.66 0.99
CA LEU A 275 19.83 -15.99 0.73
C LEU A 275 19.97 -16.79 2.02
N ASN A 276 20.29 -16.10 3.12
CA ASN A 276 20.36 -16.70 4.43
C ASN A 276 18.97 -17.16 4.93
N VAL A 277 17.94 -16.34 4.75
CA VAL A 277 16.54 -16.71 5.05
C VAL A 277 16.08 -17.90 4.20
N LEU A 278 16.38 -17.90 2.90
CA LEU A 278 16.04 -19.02 2.00
C LEU A 278 16.58 -20.35 2.52
N VAL A 279 17.86 -20.40 2.95
CA VAL A 279 18.52 -21.63 3.40
C VAL A 279 18.20 -21.92 4.87
N ASN A 280 18.43 -20.95 5.77
CA ASN A 280 18.45 -21.17 7.23
C ASN A 280 17.11 -20.91 7.93
N THR A 281 16.12 -20.37 7.24
CA THR A 281 14.76 -20.20 7.78
C THR A 281 13.74 -21.05 7.02
N LEU A 282 13.74 -20.98 5.68
CA LEU A 282 12.78 -21.71 4.85
C LEU A 282 13.27 -23.11 4.45
N GLY A 283 14.55 -23.44 4.59
CA GLY A 283 15.09 -24.75 4.26
C GLY A 283 15.20 -25.02 2.75
N LYS A 284 15.43 -23.99 1.92
CA LYS A 284 15.84 -24.21 0.51
C LYS A 284 17.15 -25.00 0.51
N MET A 285 17.21 -26.02 -0.32
CA MET A 285 18.42 -26.85 -0.40
C MET A 285 19.60 -26.02 -0.89
N PRO A 286 20.73 -25.99 -0.15
CA PRO A 286 21.94 -25.27 -0.58
C PRO A 286 22.44 -25.66 -1.96
N LYS A 287 22.32 -26.94 -2.35
CA LYS A 287 22.70 -27.39 -3.69
C LYS A 287 21.92 -26.65 -4.80
N ASP A 288 20.63 -26.34 -4.58
CA ASP A 288 19.81 -25.62 -5.56
C ASP A 288 20.20 -24.14 -5.63
N LEU A 289 20.55 -23.54 -4.48
CA LEU A 289 21.10 -22.18 -4.45
C LEU A 289 22.49 -22.12 -5.11
N PHE A 290 23.35 -23.13 -4.90
CA PHE A 290 24.68 -23.16 -5.49
C PHE A 290 24.62 -23.30 -7.01
N ALA A 291 23.64 -24.05 -7.54
CA ALA A 291 23.41 -24.17 -8.98
C ALA A 291 23.16 -22.80 -9.64
N GLU A 292 22.52 -21.86 -8.93
CA GLU A 292 22.32 -20.49 -9.42
C GLU A 292 23.63 -19.66 -9.41
N PHE A 293 24.51 -19.89 -8.44
CA PHE A 293 25.84 -19.28 -8.45
C PHE A 293 26.76 -19.85 -9.54
N ASP A 294 26.60 -21.14 -9.83
CA ASP A 294 27.35 -21.88 -10.85
C ASP A 294 26.76 -21.71 -12.26
N HIS A 295 25.63 -20.99 -12.41
CA HIS A 295 24.89 -20.83 -13.66
C HIS A 295 24.44 -22.16 -14.30
N THR A 296 24.09 -23.13 -13.47
CA THR A 296 23.61 -24.47 -13.85
C THR A 296 22.16 -24.72 -13.42
N ALA A 297 21.50 -23.73 -12.79
CA ALA A 297 20.09 -23.81 -12.44
C ALA A 297 19.21 -23.92 -13.70
N PRO A 298 18.08 -24.67 -13.67
CA PRO A 298 17.15 -24.70 -14.78
C PRO A 298 16.61 -23.31 -15.14
N GLU A 299 16.53 -23.00 -16.42
CA GLU A 299 15.95 -21.77 -16.96
C GLU A 299 14.50 -22.03 -17.38
N ASP A 300 13.60 -22.16 -16.40
CA ASP A 300 12.20 -22.56 -16.63
C ASP A 300 11.26 -21.36 -16.95
N LEU A 301 11.77 -20.12 -16.84
CA LEU A 301 10.99 -18.90 -17.04
C LEU A 301 11.51 -18.10 -18.25
N PRO A 302 10.63 -17.39 -18.98
CA PRO A 302 11.02 -16.65 -20.21
C PRO A 302 12.10 -15.58 -19.97
N ALA A 303 12.02 -14.86 -18.83
CA ALA A 303 13.02 -13.86 -18.45
C ALA A 303 13.84 -14.28 -17.22
N GLY A 304 13.19 -14.93 -16.23
CA GLY A 304 13.82 -15.21 -14.94
C GLY A 304 14.15 -13.94 -14.16
N ASP A 305 14.77 -14.11 -12.98
CA ASP A 305 15.25 -13.01 -12.14
C ASP A 305 16.50 -13.43 -11.37
N VAL A 306 17.19 -12.47 -10.78
CA VAL A 306 18.40 -12.70 -10.01
C VAL A 306 18.10 -13.48 -8.71
N LYS A 307 19.07 -14.28 -8.26
CA LYS A 307 18.94 -15.18 -7.10
C LYS A 307 18.46 -14.52 -5.81
N TYR A 308 18.82 -13.28 -5.58
CA TYR A 308 18.43 -12.51 -4.37
C TYR A 308 17.05 -11.81 -4.48
N HIS A 309 16.26 -12.10 -5.53
CA HIS A 309 14.85 -11.71 -5.66
C HIS A 309 13.89 -12.88 -5.52
N GLN A 310 14.41 -14.11 -5.51
CA GLN A 310 13.58 -15.31 -5.51
C GLN A 310 12.67 -15.42 -4.29
N GLY A 311 11.44 -15.84 -4.52
CA GLY A 311 10.51 -16.31 -3.51
C GLY A 311 10.70 -17.82 -3.24
N PHE A 312 10.17 -18.27 -2.11
CA PHE A 312 10.17 -19.68 -1.74
C PHE A 312 9.06 -19.95 -0.73
N SER A 313 8.57 -21.17 -0.68
CA SER A 313 7.66 -21.58 0.38
C SER A 313 7.98 -23.01 0.86
N SER A 314 7.74 -23.23 2.14
CA SER A 314 7.95 -24.53 2.79
C SER A 314 7.05 -24.68 4.01
N ASP A 315 6.88 -25.88 4.47
CA ASP A 315 6.18 -26.20 5.71
C ASP A 315 7.19 -26.62 6.76
N VAL A 316 7.17 -25.99 7.93
CA VAL A 316 8.07 -26.28 9.03
C VAL A 316 7.30 -26.77 10.25
N SER A 317 7.91 -27.66 11.03
CA SER A 317 7.34 -28.11 12.30
C SER A 317 7.73 -27.16 13.41
N THR A 318 6.76 -26.73 14.20
CA THR A 318 6.97 -25.97 15.44
C THR A 318 6.39 -26.73 16.63
N ALA A 319 6.70 -26.28 17.84
CA ALA A 319 6.10 -26.87 19.05
C ALA A 319 4.57 -26.74 19.10
N GLY A 320 3.98 -25.80 18.36
CA GLY A 320 2.52 -25.62 18.22
C GLY A 320 1.91 -26.34 17.03
N GLY A 321 2.71 -27.05 16.22
CA GLY A 321 2.26 -27.75 15.01
C GLY A 321 2.91 -27.21 13.73
N PRO A 322 2.43 -27.66 12.56
CA PRO A 322 2.94 -27.21 11.26
C PRO A 322 2.63 -25.73 11.01
N VAL A 323 3.63 -25.01 10.47
CA VAL A 323 3.50 -23.63 10.00
C VAL A 323 3.98 -23.55 8.55
N HIS A 324 3.13 -23.02 7.68
CA HIS A 324 3.53 -22.71 6.30
C HIS A 324 4.28 -21.40 6.24
N LEU A 325 5.46 -21.41 5.65
CA LEU A 325 6.28 -20.20 5.43
C LEU A 325 6.22 -19.82 3.95
N SER A 326 5.96 -18.55 3.66
CA SER A 326 5.93 -18.04 2.29
C SER A 326 6.74 -16.76 2.20
N LEU A 327 7.88 -16.81 1.48
CA LEU A 327 8.67 -15.62 1.14
C LEU A 327 8.23 -15.09 -0.21
N ALA A 328 7.72 -13.87 -0.24
CA ALA A 328 7.29 -13.20 -1.47
C ALA A 328 8.48 -12.93 -2.40
N PHE A 329 8.25 -12.95 -3.71
CA PHE A 329 9.22 -12.40 -4.68
C PHE A 329 9.38 -10.89 -4.46
N ASN A 330 10.55 -10.36 -4.76
CA ASN A 330 10.87 -8.96 -4.52
C ASN A 330 11.68 -8.38 -5.69
N PRO A 331 11.32 -7.22 -6.25
CA PRO A 331 12.18 -6.50 -7.18
C PRO A 331 13.29 -5.75 -6.43
N SER A 332 14.21 -5.12 -7.16
CA SER A 332 15.23 -4.23 -6.56
C SER A 332 14.67 -2.92 -5.97
N HIS A 333 13.42 -2.59 -6.26
CA HIS A 333 12.72 -1.43 -5.71
C HIS A 333 12.35 -1.70 -4.25
N LEU A 334 13.12 -1.11 -3.35
CA LEU A 334 12.99 -1.37 -1.91
C LEU A 334 11.61 -0.97 -1.39
N GLU A 335 11.07 -1.78 -0.48
CA GLU A 335 9.82 -1.60 0.28
C GLU A 335 8.52 -1.82 -0.53
N ILE A 336 8.56 -1.85 -1.86
CA ILE A 336 7.34 -1.98 -2.68
C ILE A 336 6.63 -3.36 -2.49
N VAL A 337 7.34 -4.36 -1.99
CA VAL A 337 6.76 -5.67 -1.66
C VAL A 337 5.84 -5.63 -0.42
N ASN A 338 5.96 -4.59 0.42
CA ASN A 338 5.24 -4.52 1.70
C ASN A 338 3.72 -4.57 1.52
N PRO A 339 3.07 -3.69 0.78
CA PRO A 339 1.63 -3.78 0.56
C PRO A 339 1.22 -5.06 -0.19
N VAL A 340 2.09 -5.61 -1.04
CA VAL A 340 1.85 -6.89 -1.73
C VAL A 340 1.72 -8.03 -0.73
N VAL A 341 2.58 -8.07 0.29
CA VAL A 341 2.50 -9.05 1.38
C VAL A 341 1.22 -8.86 2.19
N GLU A 342 0.86 -7.63 2.54
CA GLU A 342 -0.37 -7.34 3.29
C GLU A 342 -1.61 -7.81 2.52
N GLY A 343 -1.70 -7.54 1.23
CA GLY A 343 -2.78 -8.03 0.37
C GLY A 343 -2.83 -9.56 0.29
N SER A 344 -1.68 -10.19 0.17
CA SER A 344 -1.51 -11.64 0.19
C SER A 344 -2.00 -12.27 1.50
N VAL A 345 -1.67 -11.63 2.64
CA VAL A 345 -2.16 -12.06 3.96
C VAL A 345 -3.66 -11.90 4.07
N ARG A 346 -4.21 -10.76 3.65
CA ARG A 346 -5.66 -10.52 3.69
C ARG A 346 -6.44 -11.55 2.88
N SER A 347 -5.99 -11.89 1.69
CA SER A 347 -6.60 -12.96 0.87
C SER A 347 -6.63 -14.31 1.61
N ARG A 348 -5.54 -14.64 2.33
CA ARG A 348 -5.46 -15.86 3.14
C ARG A 348 -6.40 -15.84 4.35
N MET A 349 -6.53 -14.69 5.01
CA MET A 349 -7.45 -14.49 6.13
C MET A 349 -8.91 -14.68 5.68
N ASP A 350 -9.28 -14.04 4.57
CA ASP A 350 -10.65 -14.11 4.03
C ASP A 350 -11.03 -15.56 3.68
N ARG A 351 -10.12 -16.33 3.04
CA ARG A 351 -10.35 -17.76 2.74
C ARG A 351 -10.48 -18.65 3.98
N ARG A 352 -9.82 -18.26 5.08
CA ARG A 352 -9.90 -19.01 6.36
C ARG A 352 -11.10 -18.62 7.21
N GLY A 353 -11.76 -17.52 6.92
CA GLY A 353 -12.73 -16.92 7.83
C GLY A 353 -12.06 -16.46 9.13
N ASP A 354 -10.87 -15.87 9.01
CA ASP A 354 -10.06 -15.35 10.12
C ASP A 354 -10.06 -13.82 10.17
N PRO A 355 -11.15 -13.17 10.57
CA PRO A 355 -11.28 -11.72 10.51
C PRO A 355 -10.34 -10.98 11.49
N GLN A 356 -9.79 -11.70 12.47
CA GLN A 356 -8.86 -11.15 13.47
C GLN A 356 -7.39 -11.34 13.08
N GLY A 357 -7.08 -12.07 12.00
CA GLY A 357 -5.73 -12.31 11.54
C GLY A 357 -4.89 -13.14 12.54
N LYS A 358 -5.50 -14.08 13.25
CA LYS A 358 -4.77 -14.88 14.26
C LYS A 358 -4.09 -16.12 13.68
N GLN A 359 -4.50 -16.56 12.49
CA GLN A 359 -3.94 -17.75 11.84
C GLN A 359 -2.88 -17.42 10.79
N VAL A 360 -2.82 -16.17 10.32
CA VAL A 360 -1.85 -15.71 9.32
C VAL A 360 -1.09 -14.53 9.87
N LEU A 361 0.24 -14.60 9.81
CA LEU A 361 1.13 -13.56 10.32
C LEU A 361 1.92 -12.92 9.18
N PRO A 362 1.74 -11.62 8.90
CA PRO A 362 2.66 -10.88 8.04
C PRO A 362 3.95 -10.53 8.81
N VAL A 363 5.09 -10.71 8.14
CA VAL A 363 6.41 -10.30 8.63
C VAL A 363 7.10 -9.50 7.53
N LEU A 364 7.42 -8.25 7.81
CA LEU A 364 8.09 -7.36 6.87
C LEU A 364 9.50 -7.03 7.38
N VAL A 365 10.50 -7.29 6.54
CA VAL A 365 11.91 -7.09 6.90
C VAL A 365 12.50 -5.95 6.07
N HIS A 366 13.05 -4.97 6.75
CA HIS A 366 13.47 -3.69 6.19
C HIS A 366 14.96 -3.42 6.37
N GLY A 367 15.51 -2.55 5.52
CA GLY A 367 16.75 -1.82 5.83
C GLY A 367 16.39 -0.47 6.45
N ASP A 368 17.23 0.03 7.36
CA ASP A 368 16.96 1.27 8.12
C ASP A 368 16.73 2.51 7.22
N ALA A 369 17.58 2.69 6.21
CA ALA A 369 17.45 3.83 5.31
C ALA A 369 16.21 3.76 4.42
N ALA A 370 15.86 2.57 3.93
CA ALA A 370 14.69 2.35 3.09
C ALA A 370 13.40 2.49 3.90
N PHE A 371 13.38 1.97 5.13
CA PHE A 371 12.21 2.08 6.01
C PHE A 371 11.85 3.54 6.30
N ALA A 372 12.84 4.38 6.60
CA ALA A 372 12.62 5.80 6.86
C ALA A 372 12.30 6.60 5.58
N GLY A 373 12.87 6.21 4.43
CA GLY A 373 12.92 7.06 3.23
C GLY A 373 11.88 6.75 2.15
N GLN A 374 11.32 5.52 2.10
CA GLN A 374 10.37 5.12 1.06
C GLN A 374 8.93 5.42 1.48
N GLY A 375 8.24 6.29 0.74
CA GLY A 375 6.88 6.72 1.06
C GLY A 375 5.84 5.60 1.11
N VAL A 376 6.05 4.52 0.37
CA VAL A 376 5.16 3.35 0.40
C VAL A 376 5.03 2.72 1.79
N ASN A 377 6.05 2.87 2.66
CA ASN A 377 5.95 2.42 4.05
C ASN A 377 4.90 3.20 4.84
N GLN A 378 4.85 4.53 4.66
CA GLN A 378 3.85 5.39 5.31
C GLN A 378 2.45 5.07 4.80
N GLU A 379 2.30 4.84 3.50
CA GLU A 379 1.03 4.41 2.91
C GLU A 379 0.59 3.03 3.44
N THR A 380 1.52 2.06 3.51
CA THR A 380 1.24 0.72 4.07
C THR A 380 0.84 0.78 5.54
N LEU A 381 1.53 1.58 6.36
CA LEU A 381 1.17 1.82 7.76
C LEU A 381 -0.23 2.45 7.88
N ALA A 382 -0.61 3.36 6.98
CA ALA A 382 -1.94 3.97 6.98
C ALA A 382 -3.06 2.95 6.70
N LEU A 383 -2.77 1.83 6.05
CA LEU A 383 -3.73 0.73 5.82
C LEU A 383 -4.02 -0.11 7.07
N MET A 384 -3.10 -0.16 8.05
CA MET A 384 -3.02 -1.11 9.16
C MET A 384 -4.36 -1.41 9.87
N GLN A 385 -5.12 -0.38 10.22
CA GLN A 385 -6.37 -0.50 10.98
C GLN A 385 -7.62 -0.19 10.15
N THR A 386 -7.47 0.04 8.85
CA THR A 386 -8.62 0.33 8.00
C THR A 386 -9.41 -0.94 7.69
N ARG A 387 -10.74 -0.83 7.68
CA ARG A 387 -11.67 -1.97 7.58
C ARG A 387 -11.40 -2.89 6.39
N GLY A 388 -11.02 -2.33 5.26
CA GLY A 388 -10.81 -3.08 4.01
C GLY A 388 -9.45 -3.75 3.90
N TYR A 389 -8.47 -3.34 4.72
CA TYR A 389 -7.07 -3.68 4.50
C TYR A 389 -6.37 -4.30 5.72
N THR A 390 -6.93 -4.16 6.92
CA THR A 390 -6.31 -4.72 8.13
C THR A 390 -5.99 -6.21 8.01
N THR A 391 -4.83 -6.60 8.50
CA THR A 391 -4.30 -7.97 8.55
C THR A 391 -4.17 -8.52 9.97
N GLY A 392 -4.67 -7.77 10.95
CA GLY A 392 -4.52 -8.12 12.37
C GLY A 392 -3.15 -7.76 12.92
N GLY A 393 -2.46 -6.82 12.26
CA GLY A 393 -1.14 -6.31 12.64
C GLY A 393 0.02 -7.07 12.01
N THR A 394 1.11 -6.37 11.76
CA THR A 394 2.35 -6.83 11.12
C THR A 394 3.51 -6.77 12.11
N VAL A 395 4.38 -7.77 12.08
CA VAL A 395 5.67 -7.70 12.76
C VAL A 395 6.70 -7.18 11.77
N HIS A 396 7.19 -5.96 12.02
CA HIS A 396 8.27 -5.35 11.25
C HIS A 396 9.60 -5.65 11.91
N ILE A 397 10.58 -6.10 11.12
CA ILE A 397 11.94 -6.33 11.60
C ILE A 397 12.90 -5.49 10.75
N ILE A 398 13.67 -4.62 11.40
CA ILE A 398 14.65 -3.79 10.70
C ILE A 398 16.05 -4.36 10.92
N ILE A 399 16.73 -4.68 9.81
CA ILE A 399 18.17 -4.96 9.84
C ILE A 399 18.87 -3.59 9.77
N ASN A 400 19.02 -2.96 10.92
CA ASN A 400 19.58 -1.62 11.05
C ASN A 400 21.11 -1.68 11.08
N ASN A 401 21.70 -1.70 9.91
CA ASN A 401 23.16 -1.71 9.78
C ASN A 401 23.80 -0.30 9.88
N GLN A 402 23.00 0.72 10.19
CA GLN A 402 23.39 2.08 10.52
C GLN A 402 24.03 2.84 9.34
N ILE A 403 23.83 2.37 8.11
CA ILE A 403 24.30 3.02 6.88
C ILE A 403 23.40 2.66 5.69
N GLY A 404 22.92 3.68 4.98
CA GLY A 404 22.20 3.51 3.70
C GLY A 404 23.15 3.62 2.51
N PHE A 405 23.23 2.60 1.66
CA PHE A 405 24.18 2.55 0.52
C PHE A 405 25.61 2.96 0.92
N THR A 406 26.04 4.16 0.54
CA THR A 406 27.35 4.76 0.82
C THR A 406 27.23 6.15 1.45
N THR A 407 26.08 6.49 2.05
CA THR A 407 25.86 7.81 2.70
C THR A 407 26.94 8.04 3.75
N SER A 408 27.82 9.03 3.48
CA SER A 408 29.02 9.28 4.29
C SER A 408 28.73 10.10 5.54
N ASP A 409 27.76 11.02 5.46
CA ASP A 409 27.38 11.91 6.56
C ASP A 409 26.01 11.49 7.12
N PRO A 410 25.90 11.17 8.41
CA PRO A 410 24.61 10.80 9.03
C PRO A 410 23.53 11.88 8.92
N ARG A 411 23.91 13.16 8.77
CA ARG A 411 22.97 14.28 8.59
C ARG A 411 22.25 14.26 7.26
N ASP A 412 22.79 13.52 6.26
CA ASP A 412 22.18 13.31 4.95
C ASP A 412 21.23 12.09 4.92
N ALA A 413 21.19 11.29 6.01
CA ALA A 413 20.45 10.06 6.04
C ALA A 413 18.95 10.27 6.33
N ARG A 414 18.61 11.10 7.32
CA ARG A 414 17.23 11.40 7.74
C ARG A 414 17.18 12.57 8.71
N SER A 415 16.00 13.18 8.86
CA SER A 415 15.75 14.28 9.82
C SER A 415 15.46 13.80 11.24
N THR A 416 15.11 12.53 11.42
CA THR A 416 14.68 11.95 12.69
C THR A 416 15.82 11.24 13.42
N LEU A 417 15.65 11.04 14.74
CA LEU A 417 16.62 10.30 15.55
C LEU A 417 16.71 8.84 15.15
N TYR A 418 15.56 8.19 15.01
CA TYR A 418 15.46 6.79 14.64
C TYR A 418 14.82 6.63 13.25
N CYS A 419 15.21 5.61 12.51
CA CYS A 419 14.56 5.25 11.25
C CYS A 419 13.08 4.84 11.47
N THR A 420 12.75 4.44 12.68
CA THR A 420 11.42 4.00 13.11
C THR A 420 10.47 5.15 13.47
N ASP A 421 10.90 6.40 13.46
CA ASP A 421 10.03 7.52 13.88
C ASP A 421 8.76 7.68 13.01
N ILE A 422 8.76 7.14 11.79
CA ILE A 422 7.57 7.11 10.91
C ILE A 422 6.40 6.32 11.50
N VAL A 423 6.64 5.30 12.33
CA VAL A 423 5.55 4.47 12.89
C VAL A 423 4.80 5.14 14.04
N LYS A 424 5.31 6.26 14.53
CA LYS A 424 4.62 7.08 15.55
C LYS A 424 3.32 7.67 15.05
N MET A 425 3.17 7.86 13.72
CA MET A 425 1.92 8.31 13.10
C MET A 425 0.74 7.35 13.33
N VAL A 426 1.02 6.06 13.54
CA VAL A 426 0.01 5.01 13.80
C VAL A 426 0.12 4.42 15.21
N GLU A 427 0.92 5.05 16.05
CA GLU A 427 1.14 4.64 17.46
C GLU A 427 1.62 3.19 17.62
N SER A 428 2.40 2.67 16.65
CA SER A 428 2.99 1.33 16.75
C SER A 428 4.22 1.36 17.66
N PRO A 429 4.34 0.44 18.63
CA PRO A 429 5.49 0.38 19.51
C PRO A 429 6.76 -0.10 18.81
N VAL A 430 7.91 0.33 19.32
CA VAL A 430 9.23 -0.02 18.78
C VAL A 430 10.12 -0.61 19.87
N LEU A 431 10.74 -1.75 19.56
CA LEU A 431 11.80 -2.34 20.38
C LEU A 431 13.12 -2.18 19.61
N HIS A 432 14.00 -1.31 20.10
CA HIS A 432 15.38 -1.23 19.63
C HIS A 432 16.22 -2.25 20.38
N VAL A 433 16.97 -3.07 19.67
CA VAL A 433 17.76 -4.13 20.30
C VAL A 433 19.16 -4.21 19.71
N ASN A 434 20.17 -4.40 20.59
CA ASN A 434 21.55 -4.60 20.17
C ASN A 434 21.70 -5.96 19.48
N GLY A 435 22.15 -5.96 18.23
CA GLY A 435 22.36 -7.19 17.45
C GLY A 435 23.40 -8.16 18.03
N ASP A 436 24.31 -7.68 18.87
CA ASP A 436 25.30 -8.52 19.57
C ASP A 436 24.77 -9.23 20.82
N ASP A 437 23.52 -8.93 21.22
CA ASP A 437 22.82 -9.67 22.27
C ASP A 437 21.66 -10.52 21.68
N PRO A 438 21.95 -11.71 21.16
CA PRO A 438 20.95 -12.54 20.50
C PRO A 438 19.85 -13.04 21.43
N GLU A 439 20.09 -13.13 22.76
CA GLU A 439 19.04 -13.44 23.73
C GLU A 439 18.05 -12.28 23.85
N ALA A 440 18.55 -11.03 23.85
CA ALA A 440 17.72 -9.84 23.83
C ALA A 440 16.91 -9.73 22.53
N VAL A 441 17.51 -10.08 21.37
CA VAL A 441 16.80 -10.14 20.08
C VAL A 441 15.66 -11.16 20.10
N ALA A 442 15.90 -12.35 20.65
CA ALA A 442 14.87 -13.39 20.80
C ALA A 442 13.72 -12.91 21.72
N LEU A 443 14.02 -12.29 22.85
CA LEU A 443 13.00 -11.71 23.74
C LEU A 443 12.21 -10.60 23.05
N ALA A 444 12.87 -9.71 22.28
CA ALA A 444 12.22 -8.62 21.59
C ALA A 444 11.17 -9.11 20.58
N VAL A 445 11.45 -10.16 19.80
CA VAL A 445 10.46 -10.70 18.84
C VAL A 445 9.33 -11.47 19.54
N GLN A 446 9.57 -12.10 20.70
CA GLN A 446 8.51 -12.70 21.51
C GLN A 446 7.54 -11.63 22.02
N LEU A 447 8.05 -10.53 22.56
CA LEU A 447 7.25 -9.40 23.04
C LEU A 447 6.48 -8.73 21.89
N ALA A 448 7.12 -8.56 20.75
CA ALA A 448 6.48 -8.01 19.54
C ALA A 448 5.32 -8.90 19.08
N LEU A 449 5.53 -10.22 19.00
CA LEU A 449 4.46 -11.15 18.64
C LEU A 449 3.32 -11.14 19.67
N ASP A 450 3.64 -11.12 20.97
CA ASP A 450 2.65 -11.05 22.06
C ASP A 450 1.77 -9.81 21.90
N PHE A 451 2.38 -8.63 21.65
CA PHE A 451 1.65 -7.39 21.42
C PHE A 451 0.74 -7.47 20.20
N ARG A 452 1.27 -7.94 19.05
CA ARG A 452 0.49 -8.12 17.82
C ARG A 452 -0.70 -9.05 18.03
N MET A 453 -0.51 -10.18 18.69
CA MET A 453 -1.57 -11.16 18.94
C MET A 453 -2.65 -10.66 19.90
N GLU A 454 -2.31 -9.78 20.84
CA GLU A 454 -3.22 -9.19 21.81
C GLU A 454 -4.01 -8.02 21.21
N PHE A 455 -3.34 -7.10 20.53
CA PHE A 455 -3.92 -5.81 20.12
C PHE A 455 -4.24 -5.71 18.63
N ALA A 456 -3.86 -6.70 17.82
CA ALA A 456 -4.05 -6.70 16.38
C ALA A 456 -3.50 -5.41 15.71
N LYS A 457 -2.33 -4.94 16.15
CA LYS A 457 -1.61 -3.75 15.67
C LYS A 457 -0.20 -4.11 15.24
N ASP A 458 0.37 -3.26 14.38
CA ASP A 458 1.75 -3.37 13.96
C ASP A 458 2.71 -3.11 15.14
N VAL A 459 3.87 -3.73 15.07
CA VAL A 459 4.95 -3.59 16.04
C VAL A 459 6.28 -3.71 15.33
N VAL A 460 7.28 -2.95 15.78
CA VAL A 460 8.60 -2.89 15.13
C VAL A 460 9.67 -3.41 16.06
N VAL A 461 10.54 -4.27 15.53
CA VAL A 461 11.80 -4.70 16.16
C VAL A 461 12.96 -4.16 15.32
N ASP A 462 13.67 -3.19 15.86
CA ASP A 462 14.83 -2.55 15.23
C ASP A 462 16.12 -3.19 15.75
N ILE A 463 16.69 -4.13 14.96
CA ILE A 463 17.93 -4.82 15.30
C ILE A 463 19.11 -3.96 14.87
N VAL A 464 19.67 -3.22 15.82
CA VAL A 464 20.83 -2.36 15.57
C VAL A 464 22.08 -3.22 15.44
N CYS A 465 22.65 -3.23 14.25
CA CYS A 465 23.76 -4.09 13.88
C CYS A 465 24.76 -3.33 12.99
N PHE A 466 25.60 -4.03 12.26
CA PHE A 466 26.52 -3.42 11.29
C PHE A 466 26.57 -4.26 10.01
N ARG A 467 27.17 -3.71 8.97
CA ARG A 467 27.38 -4.34 7.67
C ARG A 467 28.86 -4.59 7.47
N LYS A 468 29.29 -5.85 7.51
CA LYS A 468 30.72 -6.20 7.43
C LYS A 468 31.34 -5.93 6.07
N LEU A 469 30.63 -6.25 5.00
CA LEU A 469 31.03 -5.93 3.61
C LEU A 469 30.41 -4.60 3.16
N GLY A 470 30.64 -4.16 1.92
CA GLY A 470 30.03 -2.99 1.36
C GLY A 470 28.51 -3.11 1.14
N HIS A 471 27.94 -2.22 0.36
CA HIS A 471 26.53 -2.32 -0.05
C HIS A 471 26.27 -3.70 -0.70
N ASN A 472 27.22 -4.14 -1.51
CA ASN A 472 27.35 -5.51 -1.99
C ASN A 472 28.83 -5.94 -1.96
N GLU A 473 29.14 -7.15 -2.41
CA GLU A 473 30.46 -7.77 -2.32
C GLU A 473 31.52 -7.15 -3.28
N GLN A 474 31.07 -6.27 -4.19
CA GLN A 474 31.97 -5.54 -5.14
C GLN A 474 32.28 -4.11 -4.66
N ASP A 475 31.62 -3.66 -3.57
CA ASP A 475 31.83 -2.33 -3.01
C ASP A 475 33.00 -2.31 -2.01
N THR A 476 33.73 -1.19 -1.97
CA THR A 476 34.82 -0.94 -1.03
C THR A 476 34.41 0.12 -0.01
N PRO A 477 33.74 -0.28 1.09
CA PRO A 477 33.05 0.65 1.98
C PRO A 477 33.98 1.58 2.77
N ALA A 478 35.27 1.22 2.92
CA ALA A 478 36.25 2.07 3.58
C ALA A 478 36.52 3.40 2.83
N LEU A 479 36.16 3.48 1.54
CA LEU A 479 36.29 4.73 0.76
C LEU A 479 35.42 5.86 1.31
N THR A 480 34.25 5.52 1.86
CA THR A 480 33.27 6.50 2.37
C THR A 480 33.07 6.42 3.89
N GLN A 481 33.42 5.30 4.52
CA GLN A 481 33.19 5.03 5.96
C GLN A 481 34.46 4.51 6.67
N PRO A 482 35.61 5.20 6.60
CA PRO A 482 36.88 4.67 7.09
C PRO A 482 36.87 4.40 8.61
N LEU A 483 36.25 5.27 9.41
CA LEU A 483 36.19 5.09 10.88
C LEU A 483 35.31 3.90 11.28
N MET A 484 34.14 3.76 10.64
CA MET A 484 33.21 2.66 10.91
C MET A 484 33.87 1.32 10.57
N TYR A 485 34.49 1.20 9.39
CA TYR A 485 35.11 -0.05 8.95
C TYR A 485 36.40 -0.41 9.68
N LYS A 486 37.07 0.60 10.28
CA LYS A 486 38.16 0.33 11.22
C LYS A 486 37.66 -0.39 12.48
N LYS A 487 36.49 0.03 13.02
CA LYS A 487 35.85 -0.66 14.17
C LYS A 487 35.31 -2.04 13.77
N ILE A 488 34.64 -2.14 12.61
CA ILE A 488 34.14 -3.43 12.10
C ILE A 488 35.28 -4.46 11.93
N GLY A 489 36.44 -4.03 11.41
CA GLY A 489 37.61 -4.91 11.26
C GLY A 489 38.16 -5.45 12.57
N GLN A 490 37.88 -4.81 13.69
CA GLN A 490 38.28 -5.23 15.04
C GLN A 490 37.23 -6.06 15.78
N HIS A 491 36.01 -6.13 15.22
CA HIS A 491 34.88 -6.82 15.83
C HIS A 491 34.99 -8.33 15.64
N PRO A 492 34.90 -9.16 16.72
CA PRO A 492 35.11 -10.59 16.63
C PRO A 492 33.98 -11.37 15.93
N GLY A 493 32.83 -10.75 15.76
CA GLY A 493 31.57 -11.34 15.25
C GLY A 493 30.65 -11.83 16.37
N THR A 494 29.35 -11.67 16.17
CA THR A 494 28.31 -11.96 17.17
C THR A 494 28.31 -13.43 17.62
N ARG A 495 28.49 -14.38 16.68
CA ARG A 495 28.58 -15.81 17.03
C ARG A 495 29.70 -16.08 18.02
N LYS A 496 30.88 -15.49 17.79
CA LYS A 496 32.04 -15.70 18.69
C LYS A 496 31.77 -15.09 20.07
N LEU A 497 31.28 -13.87 20.14
CA LEU A 497 30.91 -13.21 21.39
C LEU A 497 29.93 -14.07 22.21
N TYR A 498 28.94 -14.62 21.52
CA TYR A 498 27.94 -15.45 22.20
C TYR A 498 28.49 -16.82 22.60
N ALA A 499 29.29 -17.46 21.78
CA ALA A 499 29.96 -18.73 22.14
C ALA A 499 30.86 -18.55 23.38
N ASP A 500 31.66 -17.48 23.43
CA ASP A 500 32.51 -17.14 24.59
C ASP A 500 31.65 -16.90 25.86
N LYS A 501 30.48 -16.21 25.73
CA LYS A 501 29.51 -16.03 26.82
C LYS A 501 28.99 -17.39 27.34
N LEU A 502 28.65 -18.31 26.45
CA LEU A 502 28.14 -19.64 26.85
C LEU A 502 29.23 -20.51 27.47
N ALA A 503 30.47 -20.47 26.97
CA ALA A 503 31.61 -21.13 27.57
C ALA A 503 31.86 -20.65 29.01
N ALA A 504 31.81 -19.32 29.23
CA ALA A 504 31.90 -18.73 30.57
C ALA A 504 30.76 -19.16 31.52
N GLN A 505 29.60 -19.55 30.98
CA GLN A 505 28.46 -20.13 31.72
C GLN A 505 28.58 -21.67 31.92
N GLY A 506 29.66 -22.30 31.44
CA GLY A 506 29.88 -23.72 31.56
C GLY A 506 29.09 -24.63 30.62
N LEU A 507 28.60 -24.08 29.48
CA LEU A 507 27.80 -24.81 28.51
C LEU A 507 28.63 -25.54 27.43
N GLY A 508 29.99 -25.48 27.53
CA GLY A 508 30.94 -26.20 26.66
C GLY A 508 31.89 -25.27 25.91
N ASP A 509 33.19 -25.47 26.11
CA ASP A 509 34.24 -24.59 25.58
C ASP A 509 34.44 -24.75 24.05
N THR A 510 34.11 -25.92 23.48
CA THR A 510 34.25 -26.23 22.05
C THR A 510 32.94 -26.17 21.27
N LEU A 511 31.81 -25.91 21.96
CA LEU A 511 30.47 -26.04 21.40
C LEU A 511 30.28 -25.24 20.09
N GLY A 512 30.74 -23.98 20.07
CA GLY A 512 30.61 -23.12 18.88
C GLY A 512 31.44 -23.61 17.68
N ASP A 513 32.61 -24.17 17.92
CA ASP A 513 33.48 -24.68 16.86
C ASP A 513 32.99 -26.03 16.32
N ASP A 514 32.45 -26.88 17.18
CA ASP A 514 31.85 -28.16 16.78
C ASP A 514 30.58 -27.93 15.91
N MET A 515 29.73 -26.99 16.29
CA MET A 515 28.60 -26.58 15.47
C MET A 515 29.03 -25.99 14.11
N ALA A 516 30.08 -25.17 14.06
CA ALA A 516 30.62 -24.60 12.83
C ALA A 516 31.15 -25.67 11.87
N LYS A 517 31.83 -26.68 12.40
CA LYS A 517 32.30 -27.83 11.61
C LYS A 517 31.15 -28.66 11.06
N ALA A 518 30.15 -28.95 11.90
CA ALA A 518 28.95 -29.68 11.49
C ALA A 518 28.15 -28.92 10.40
N TYR A 519 27.99 -27.61 10.55
CA TYR A 519 27.33 -26.78 9.55
C TYR A 519 28.12 -26.77 8.22
N ARG A 520 29.44 -26.62 8.28
CA ARG A 520 30.28 -26.66 7.08
C ARG A 520 30.15 -28.00 6.33
N ALA A 521 30.12 -29.11 7.03
CA ALA A 521 29.91 -30.43 6.43
C ALA A 521 28.54 -30.53 5.74
N ALA A 522 27.49 -30.01 6.36
CA ALA A 522 26.17 -29.96 5.74
C ALA A 522 26.13 -29.10 4.44
N MET A 523 26.86 -27.97 4.40
CA MET A 523 27.00 -27.16 3.19
C MET A 523 27.78 -27.88 2.08
N ASP A 524 28.84 -28.59 2.44
CA ASP A 524 29.61 -29.39 1.47
C ASP A 524 28.76 -30.55 0.90
N GLU A 525 27.81 -31.09 1.67
CA GLU A 525 26.80 -32.06 1.21
C GLU A 525 25.64 -31.43 0.45
N GLY A 526 25.55 -30.11 0.38
CA GLY A 526 24.43 -29.38 -0.26
C GLY A 526 23.11 -29.49 0.49
N ARG A 527 23.16 -29.66 1.81
CA ARG A 527 22.03 -29.95 2.69
C ARG A 527 21.80 -28.80 3.70
N HIS A 528 20.55 -28.37 3.89
CA HIS A 528 20.21 -27.41 4.96
C HIS A 528 20.19 -28.06 6.35
N THR A 529 20.17 -27.19 7.39
CA THR A 529 20.11 -27.60 8.80
C THR A 529 18.86 -27.15 9.52
N VAL A 530 17.82 -26.74 8.76
CA VAL A 530 16.51 -26.35 9.31
C VAL A 530 15.73 -27.57 9.78
N ASP A 531 15.31 -27.57 11.02
CA ASP A 531 14.50 -28.64 11.64
C ASP A 531 13.01 -28.55 11.22
N PRO A 532 12.35 -29.72 11.25
CA PRO A 532 12.23 -30.48 10.02
C PRO A 532 11.34 -29.75 9.03
N VAL A 533 11.83 -29.55 7.81
CA VAL A 533 10.97 -29.20 6.69
C VAL A 533 10.06 -30.40 6.40
N LEU A 534 8.73 -30.16 6.40
CA LEU A 534 7.73 -31.19 6.17
C LEU A 534 7.54 -31.39 4.67
N THR A 535 7.97 -32.51 4.12
CA THR A 535 7.94 -32.77 2.66
C THR A 535 6.58 -33.22 2.12
N ASN A 536 5.68 -33.68 2.96
CA ASN A 536 4.38 -34.25 2.54
C ASN A 536 3.17 -33.56 3.20
N PHE A 537 3.36 -32.42 3.83
CA PHE A 537 2.26 -31.68 4.41
C PHE A 537 1.40 -31.03 3.31
N LYS A 538 0.08 -31.15 3.40
CA LYS A 538 -0.88 -30.49 2.52
C LYS A 538 -1.78 -29.59 3.35
N SER A 539 -1.62 -28.31 3.22
CA SER A 539 -2.54 -27.35 3.83
C SER A 539 -3.93 -27.48 3.21
N LYS A 540 -4.98 -27.54 4.04
CA LYS A 540 -6.38 -27.51 3.57
C LYS A 540 -6.75 -26.18 2.88
N TYR A 541 -5.93 -25.14 3.04
CA TYR A 541 -6.12 -23.82 2.43
C TYR A 541 -5.24 -23.59 1.21
N ALA A 542 -4.54 -24.63 0.75
CA ALA A 542 -3.77 -24.55 -0.48
C ALA A 542 -4.70 -24.23 -1.67
N VAL A 543 -4.26 -23.33 -2.54
CA VAL A 543 -5.00 -22.92 -3.75
C VAL A 543 -4.45 -23.67 -4.94
N ASP A 544 -5.34 -24.31 -5.71
CA ASP A 544 -4.96 -24.99 -6.94
C ASP A 544 -4.95 -23.99 -8.11
N TRP A 545 -3.78 -23.72 -8.65
CA TRP A 545 -3.57 -22.88 -9.83
C TRP A 545 -3.52 -23.67 -11.14
N SER A 546 -3.47 -24.99 -11.10
CA SER A 546 -3.30 -25.84 -12.27
C SER A 546 -4.38 -25.63 -13.35
N PRO A 547 -5.67 -25.33 -13.03
CA PRO A 547 -6.68 -25.08 -14.05
C PRO A 547 -6.41 -23.84 -14.92
N PHE A 548 -5.56 -22.93 -14.44
CA PHE A 548 -5.29 -21.63 -15.07
C PHE A 548 -3.97 -21.59 -15.85
N LEU A 549 -3.15 -22.66 -15.76
CA LEU A 549 -1.87 -22.76 -16.45
C LEU A 549 -2.07 -23.15 -17.93
N GLY A 550 -1.20 -22.62 -18.79
CA GLY A 550 -1.20 -22.97 -20.23
C GLY A 550 -2.45 -22.50 -21.00
N LYS A 551 -3.22 -21.55 -20.46
CA LYS A 551 -4.41 -20.99 -21.12
C LYS A 551 -4.05 -19.84 -22.03
N THR A 552 -4.87 -19.65 -23.08
CA THR A 552 -4.68 -18.61 -24.09
C THR A 552 -5.79 -17.56 -24.01
N TRP A 553 -5.48 -16.35 -24.47
CA TRP A 553 -6.46 -15.27 -24.48
C TRP A 553 -7.63 -15.51 -25.45
N THR A 554 -7.49 -16.46 -26.38
CA THR A 554 -8.54 -16.85 -27.35
C THR A 554 -9.48 -17.93 -26.81
N ASP A 555 -9.17 -18.50 -25.64
CA ASP A 555 -10.06 -19.50 -25.03
C ASP A 555 -11.44 -18.91 -24.75
N ALA A 556 -12.48 -19.68 -25.04
CA ALA A 556 -13.85 -19.23 -24.89
C ALA A 556 -14.29 -19.18 -23.41
N GLY A 557 -15.25 -18.31 -23.13
CA GLY A 557 -15.96 -18.25 -21.86
C GLY A 557 -17.40 -17.84 -22.12
N ASP A 558 -18.37 -18.61 -21.62
CA ASP A 558 -19.79 -18.27 -21.73
C ASP A 558 -20.12 -17.18 -20.70
N THR A 559 -20.29 -15.97 -21.18
CA THR A 559 -20.54 -14.79 -20.35
C THR A 559 -21.99 -14.32 -20.36
N ALA A 560 -22.85 -14.91 -21.19
CA ALA A 560 -24.29 -14.66 -21.17
C ALA A 560 -24.92 -15.27 -19.91
N ILE A 561 -26.06 -14.75 -19.52
CA ILE A 561 -26.90 -15.36 -18.44
C ILE A 561 -28.34 -15.56 -18.95
N PRO A 562 -29.04 -16.60 -18.53
CA PRO A 562 -30.41 -16.82 -18.93
C PRO A 562 -31.33 -15.66 -18.52
N LEU A 563 -32.32 -15.34 -19.35
CA LEU A 563 -33.27 -14.23 -19.08
C LEU A 563 -33.97 -14.40 -17.73
N THR A 564 -34.27 -15.63 -17.32
CA THR A 564 -34.88 -15.93 -16.03
C THR A 564 -33.97 -15.51 -14.86
N GLU A 565 -32.68 -15.82 -15.00
CA GLU A 565 -31.66 -15.45 -14.00
C GLU A 565 -31.40 -13.95 -14.00
N TRP A 566 -31.37 -13.31 -15.18
CA TRP A 566 -31.29 -11.85 -15.28
C TRP A 566 -32.40 -11.16 -14.49
N LYS A 567 -33.67 -11.57 -14.71
CA LYS A 567 -34.83 -10.98 -14.03
C LYS A 567 -34.78 -11.18 -12.52
N ARG A 568 -34.42 -12.40 -12.10
CA ARG A 568 -34.27 -12.74 -10.68
C ARG A 568 -33.22 -11.88 -9.98
N LEU A 569 -32.02 -11.76 -10.59
CA LEU A 569 -30.94 -10.96 -10.03
C LEU A 569 -31.27 -9.46 -10.05
N ALA A 570 -31.84 -8.95 -11.14
CA ALA A 570 -32.24 -7.56 -11.24
C ALA A 570 -33.27 -7.17 -10.18
N GLU A 571 -34.29 -8.03 -9.94
CA GLU A 571 -35.26 -7.81 -8.85
C GLU A 571 -34.55 -7.73 -7.48
N ARG A 572 -33.65 -8.69 -7.19
CA ARG A 572 -32.92 -8.74 -5.92
C ARG A 572 -32.06 -7.50 -5.66
N ILE A 573 -31.27 -7.06 -6.65
CA ILE A 573 -30.40 -5.89 -6.46
C ILE A 573 -31.15 -4.56 -6.46
N THR A 574 -32.38 -4.50 -6.97
CA THR A 574 -33.18 -3.26 -7.01
C THR A 574 -34.19 -3.16 -5.87
N THR A 575 -34.38 -4.22 -5.11
CA THR A 575 -35.25 -4.22 -3.92
C THR A 575 -34.50 -3.65 -2.73
N ILE A 576 -34.88 -2.44 -2.30
CA ILE A 576 -34.35 -1.79 -1.10
C ILE A 576 -35.28 -2.12 0.07
N PRO A 577 -34.76 -2.63 1.22
CA PRO A 577 -35.57 -2.91 2.40
C PRO A 577 -36.29 -1.65 2.92
N GLU A 578 -37.51 -1.80 3.42
CA GLU A 578 -38.31 -0.69 3.98
C GLU A 578 -37.62 0.01 5.17
N THR A 579 -36.72 -0.71 5.85
CA THR A 579 -35.91 -0.19 6.96
C THR A 579 -34.84 0.82 6.53
N VAL A 580 -34.56 0.95 5.22
CA VAL A 580 -33.54 1.84 4.64
C VAL A 580 -34.23 2.93 3.82
N THR A 581 -34.03 4.18 4.19
CA THR A 581 -34.54 5.34 3.45
C THR A 581 -33.41 5.89 2.54
N PRO A 582 -33.37 5.57 1.24
CA PRO A 582 -32.33 6.07 0.35
C PRO A 582 -32.54 7.57 0.04
N HIS A 583 -31.45 8.26 -0.33
CA HIS A 583 -31.56 9.60 -0.91
C HIS A 583 -32.40 9.57 -2.19
N ALA A 584 -33.18 10.61 -2.47
CA ALA A 584 -34.12 10.65 -3.61
C ALA A 584 -33.44 10.38 -4.96
N LEU A 585 -32.23 10.90 -5.19
CA LEU A 585 -31.46 10.63 -6.41
C LEU A 585 -31.04 9.16 -6.51
N VAL A 586 -30.63 8.55 -5.41
CA VAL A 586 -30.27 7.11 -5.36
C VAL A 586 -31.51 6.26 -5.63
N LYS A 587 -32.64 6.60 -4.99
CA LYS A 587 -33.91 5.91 -5.25
C LYS A 587 -34.27 5.95 -6.74
N LYS A 588 -34.15 7.11 -7.38
CA LYS A 588 -34.40 7.22 -8.83
C LYS A 588 -33.50 6.29 -9.66
N VAL A 589 -32.20 6.22 -9.35
CA VAL A 589 -31.27 5.31 -10.03
C VAL A 589 -31.72 3.85 -9.89
N TYR A 590 -32.19 3.46 -8.71
CA TYR A 590 -32.69 2.10 -8.46
C TYR A 590 -34.04 1.82 -9.10
N ASP A 591 -34.93 2.81 -9.20
CA ASP A 591 -36.19 2.72 -9.94
C ASP A 591 -35.90 2.54 -11.46
N ASP A 592 -34.96 3.30 -12.03
CA ASP A 592 -34.52 3.15 -13.41
C ASP A 592 -33.88 1.75 -13.66
N ARG A 593 -33.04 1.26 -12.72
CA ARG A 593 -32.47 -0.10 -12.79
C ARG A 593 -33.55 -1.20 -12.73
N ALA A 594 -34.58 -1.02 -11.95
CA ALA A 594 -35.72 -1.95 -11.93
C ALA A 594 -36.42 -2.00 -13.30
N ALA A 595 -36.59 -0.86 -13.97
CA ALA A 595 -37.13 -0.81 -15.33
C ALA A 595 -36.19 -1.47 -16.35
N MET A 596 -34.88 -1.27 -16.25
CA MET A 596 -33.84 -1.96 -17.05
C MET A 596 -33.91 -3.48 -16.81
N GLY A 597 -34.06 -3.90 -15.55
CA GLY A 597 -34.18 -5.32 -15.16
C GLY A 597 -35.37 -6.03 -15.81
N ARG A 598 -36.49 -5.34 -15.97
CA ARG A 598 -37.69 -5.87 -16.65
C ARG A 598 -37.58 -5.81 -18.18
N GLY A 599 -36.64 -4.98 -18.72
CA GLY A 599 -36.50 -4.73 -20.15
C GLY A 599 -37.42 -3.63 -20.68
N ASP A 600 -37.97 -2.77 -19.81
CA ASP A 600 -38.83 -1.63 -20.20
C ASP A 600 -38.00 -0.54 -20.88
N ILE A 601 -36.72 -0.42 -20.49
CA ILE A 601 -35.73 0.49 -21.08
C ILE A 601 -34.40 -0.22 -21.29
N ASN A 602 -33.56 0.30 -22.17
CA ASN A 602 -32.21 -0.24 -22.39
C ASN A 602 -31.35 -0.13 -21.13
N VAL A 603 -30.43 -1.07 -20.97
CA VAL A 603 -29.53 -1.19 -19.83
C VAL A 603 -28.39 -0.17 -19.97
N ASP A 604 -28.15 0.62 -18.95
CA ASP A 604 -27.02 1.54 -18.86
C ASP A 604 -25.75 0.88 -18.33
N TRP A 605 -24.63 1.61 -18.33
CA TRP A 605 -23.35 1.12 -17.83
C TRP A 605 -23.40 0.65 -16.38
N GLY A 606 -23.99 1.46 -15.47
CA GLY A 606 -24.07 1.16 -14.05
C GLY A 606 -24.84 -0.11 -13.76
N MET A 607 -25.95 -0.34 -14.48
CA MET A 607 -26.72 -1.59 -14.36
C MET A 607 -25.97 -2.79 -14.97
N GLY A 608 -25.29 -2.60 -16.11
CA GLY A 608 -24.47 -3.64 -16.75
C GLY A 608 -23.36 -4.14 -15.81
N GLU A 609 -22.66 -3.22 -15.16
CA GLU A 609 -21.63 -3.50 -14.15
C GLU A 609 -22.21 -4.24 -12.93
N HIS A 610 -23.34 -3.75 -12.34
CA HIS A 610 -24.01 -4.40 -11.22
C HIS A 610 -24.47 -5.82 -11.55
N MET A 611 -25.00 -6.03 -12.73
CA MET A 611 -25.45 -7.36 -13.16
C MET A 611 -24.28 -8.32 -13.39
N ALA A 612 -23.12 -7.81 -13.83
CA ALA A 612 -21.91 -8.62 -13.88
C ALA A 612 -21.52 -9.09 -12.47
N PHE A 613 -21.45 -8.19 -11.50
CA PHE A 613 -21.12 -8.53 -10.12
C PHE A 613 -22.17 -9.47 -9.49
N ALA A 614 -23.46 -9.15 -9.61
CA ALA A 614 -24.54 -9.97 -9.07
C ALA A 614 -24.49 -11.41 -9.61
N SER A 615 -24.29 -11.57 -10.91
CA SER A 615 -24.24 -12.89 -11.53
C SER A 615 -22.97 -13.68 -11.14
N LEU A 616 -21.84 -12.99 -10.92
CA LEU A 616 -20.60 -13.64 -10.46
C LEU A 616 -20.74 -14.14 -9.02
N VAL A 617 -21.22 -13.30 -8.09
CA VAL A 617 -21.37 -13.74 -6.69
C VAL A 617 -22.44 -14.83 -6.54
N ALA A 618 -23.50 -14.77 -7.34
CA ALA A 618 -24.52 -15.82 -7.38
C ALA A 618 -23.98 -17.16 -7.95
N SER A 619 -22.96 -17.09 -8.81
CA SER A 619 -22.27 -18.25 -9.39
C SER A 619 -21.08 -18.74 -8.55
N GLY A 620 -20.85 -18.17 -7.36
CA GLY A 620 -19.81 -18.63 -6.43
C GLY A 620 -18.45 -17.93 -6.61
N TYR A 621 -18.36 -16.87 -7.43
CA TYR A 621 -17.14 -16.07 -7.56
C TYR A 621 -17.21 -14.85 -6.62
N PRO A 622 -16.34 -14.76 -5.60
CA PRO A 622 -16.23 -13.54 -4.79
C PRO A 622 -15.84 -12.34 -5.65
N VAL A 623 -16.30 -11.16 -5.25
CA VAL A 623 -15.93 -9.89 -5.87
C VAL A 623 -15.37 -8.95 -4.80
N ARG A 624 -14.17 -8.44 -5.01
CA ARG A 624 -13.55 -7.40 -4.20
C ARG A 624 -13.29 -6.18 -5.08
N LEU A 625 -13.99 -5.09 -4.79
CA LEU A 625 -13.86 -3.80 -5.46
C LEU A 625 -13.31 -2.80 -4.45
N SER A 626 -12.15 -2.21 -4.76
CA SER A 626 -11.55 -1.16 -3.93
C SER A 626 -11.05 0.01 -4.79
N GLY A 627 -10.96 1.16 -4.18
CA GLY A 627 -10.52 2.41 -4.79
C GLY A 627 -11.19 3.60 -4.15
N GLU A 628 -10.75 4.80 -4.47
CA GLU A 628 -11.33 6.03 -3.95
C GLU A 628 -12.74 6.23 -4.50
N ASP A 629 -13.69 6.52 -3.63
CA ASP A 629 -15.11 6.73 -3.97
C ASP A 629 -15.80 5.57 -4.71
N CYS A 630 -15.24 4.36 -4.73
CA CYS A 630 -15.75 3.26 -5.56
C CYS A 630 -17.12 2.74 -5.10
N GLY A 631 -17.49 2.91 -3.84
CA GLY A 631 -18.81 2.52 -3.33
C GLY A 631 -19.95 3.30 -3.98
N ARG A 632 -19.78 4.60 -4.18
CA ARG A 632 -20.68 5.48 -4.92
C ARG A 632 -20.38 5.45 -6.43
N GLY A 633 -19.13 5.26 -6.78
CA GLY A 633 -18.52 5.57 -8.06
C GLY A 633 -18.20 7.06 -8.16
N THR A 634 -16.97 7.42 -8.59
CA THR A 634 -16.51 8.82 -8.71
C THR A 634 -17.50 9.70 -9.47
N PHE A 635 -18.15 9.15 -10.50
CA PHE A 635 -19.12 9.85 -11.34
C PHE A 635 -20.57 9.64 -10.90
N THR A 636 -20.83 9.22 -9.66
CA THR A 636 -22.17 8.96 -9.11
C THR A 636 -23.02 8.01 -9.97
N HIS A 637 -22.39 6.99 -10.54
CA HIS A 637 -23.02 6.02 -11.45
C HIS A 637 -23.27 4.66 -10.81
N ARG A 638 -22.50 4.31 -9.77
CA ARG A 638 -22.53 2.94 -9.19
C ARG A 638 -23.53 2.82 -8.06
N HIS A 639 -23.35 3.55 -6.96
CA HIS A 639 -24.19 3.45 -5.77
C HIS A 639 -24.34 2.02 -5.25
N SER A 640 -23.23 1.27 -5.16
CA SER A 640 -23.22 -0.09 -4.57
C SER A 640 -23.53 -0.10 -3.08
N VAL A 641 -23.28 1.02 -2.39
CA VAL A 641 -23.59 1.23 -0.98
C VAL A 641 -24.72 2.26 -0.88
N ILE A 642 -25.84 1.85 -0.31
CA ILE A 642 -26.98 2.72 -0.03
C ILE A 642 -26.88 3.18 1.42
N HIS A 643 -26.89 4.49 1.63
CA HIS A 643 -26.85 5.10 2.96
C HIS A 643 -28.26 5.50 3.39
N ASP A 644 -28.70 4.98 4.52
CA ASP A 644 -29.97 5.39 5.13
C ASP A 644 -29.90 6.87 5.55
N GLN A 645 -30.81 7.68 5.01
CA GLN A 645 -30.86 9.11 5.31
C GLN A 645 -31.38 9.42 6.73
N LYS A 646 -31.85 8.40 7.45
CA LYS A 646 -32.34 8.50 8.84
C LYS A 646 -31.37 7.95 9.85
N ARG A 647 -30.17 7.49 9.43
CA ARG A 647 -29.18 6.94 10.35
C ARG A 647 -28.71 7.99 11.36
N GLU A 648 -28.52 7.57 12.61
CA GLU A 648 -28.04 8.41 13.68
C GLU A 648 -26.58 8.13 14.06
N LYS A 649 -26.03 6.98 13.64
CA LYS A 649 -24.64 6.59 13.91
C LYS A 649 -23.88 6.28 12.64
N TRP A 650 -22.58 6.58 12.66
CA TRP A 650 -21.67 6.31 11.53
C TRP A 650 -21.55 4.82 11.17
N SER A 651 -21.65 3.94 12.18
CA SER A 651 -21.47 2.48 12.03
C SER A 651 -22.72 1.75 11.56
N GLU A 652 -23.86 2.43 11.43
CA GLU A 652 -25.16 1.83 11.13
C GLU A 652 -25.76 2.47 9.86
N GLY A 653 -26.81 1.85 9.33
CA GLY A 653 -27.61 2.46 8.24
C GLY A 653 -26.96 2.42 6.87
N THR A 654 -26.22 1.37 6.54
CA THR A 654 -25.78 1.08 5.17
C THR A 654 -26.39 -0.22 4.68
N TYR A 655 -26.78 -0.26 3.41
CA TYR A 655 -27.27 -1.46 2.74
C TYR A 655 -26.52 -1.67 1.42
N ILE A 656 -26.05 -2.88 1.20
CA ILE A 656 -25.33 -3.27 -0.01
C ILE A 656 -26.14 -4.34 -0.72
N PRO A 657 -26.88 -3.99 -1.79
CA PRO A 657 -27.76 -4.94 -2.49
C PRO A 657 -27.01 -6.16 -3.02
N LEU A 658 -25.76 -5.97 -3.49
CA LEU A 658 -24.92 -7.06 -4.03
C LEU A 658 -24.48 -8.09 -2.99
N GLN A 659 -24.68 -7.84 -1.70
CA GLN A 659 -24.49 -8.82 -0.61
C GLN A 659 -25.75 -9.65 -0.35
N ASN A 660 -26.86 -9.41 -1.08
CA ASN A 660 -28.17 -9.97 -0.82
C ASN A 660 -28.86 -10.54 -2.08
N VAL A 661 -28.07 -11.02 -3.06
CA VAL A 661 -28.62 -11.54 -4.34
C VAL A 661 -29.07 -13.00 -4.26
N ALA A 662 -28.52 -13.77 -3.31
CA ALA A 662 -28.90 -15.17 -3.05
C ALA A 662 -28.56 -15.56 -1.60
N GLU A 663 -29.23 -16.56 -1.04
CA GLU A 663 -28.99 -17.05 0.33
C GLU A 663 -27.57 -17.63 0.51
N SER A 664 -27.04 -18.29 -0.51
CA SER A 664 -25.72 -18.94 -0.50
C SER A 664 -24.82 -18.37 -1.59
N GLN A 665 -24.67 -17.05 -1.64
CA GLN A 665 -23.78 -16.39 -2.58
C GLN A 665 -22.34 -16.29 -2.07
N ALA A 666 -21.41 -16.08 -3.01
CA ALA A 666 -20.05 -15.66 -2.67
C ALA A 666 -20.01 -14.21 -2.14
N PRO A 667 -18.98 -13.84 -1.37
CA PRO A 667 -18.86 -12.50 -0.83
C PRO A 667 -18.76 -11.41 -1.91
N PHE A 668 -19.45 -10.29 -1.69
CA PHE A 668 -19.23 -9.02 -2.39
C PHE A 668 -18.65 -8.02 -1.41
N VAL A 669 -17.47 -7.52 -1.70
CA VAL A 669 -16.76 -6.54 -0.88
C VAL A 669 -16.53 -5.28 -1.70
N VAL A 670 -16.98 -4.14 -1.19
CA VAL A 670 -16.73 -2.83 -1.77
C VAL A 670 -16.17 -1.90 -0.71
N ILE A 671 -15.06 -1.25 -1.02
CA ILE A 671 -14.28 -0.45 -0.06
C ILE A 671 -13.83 0.83 -0.73
N ASP A 672 -14.25 1.96 -0.17
CA ASP A 672 -13.58 3.23 -0.46
C ASP A 672 -12.20 3.18 0.20
N SER A 673 -11.15 3.24 -0.60
CA SER A 673 -9.77 3.17 -0.12
C SER A 673 -9.35 4.43 0.62
N ILE A 674 -8.24 4.36 1.34
CA ILE A 674 -7.51 5.58 1.73
C ILE A 674 -7.01 6.29 0.45
N LEU A 675 -6.64 7.56 0.58
CA LEU A 675 -6.10 8.38 -0.51
C LEU A 675 -4.63 7.97 -0.78
N SER A 676 -4.47 6.87 -1.48
CA SER A 676 -3.19 6.27 -1.87
C SER A 676 -3.41 5.38 -3.08
N GLU A 677 -2.57 5.48 -4.08
CA GLU A 677 -2.56 4.60 -5.25
C GLU A 677 -1.52 3.49 -5.11
N GLU A 678 -0.30 3.82 -4.64
CA GLU A 678 0.83 2.90 -4.64
C GLU A 678 0.62 1.71 -3.70
N ALA A 679 0.36 1.97 -2.41
CA ALA A 679 0.14 0.89 -1.45
C ALA A 679 -1.18 0.16 -1.71
N VAL A 680 -2.24 0.85 -2.11
CA VAL A 680 -3.53 0.22 -2.38
C VAL A 680 -3.45 -0.69 -3.60
N LEU A 681 -2.84 -0.27 -4.71
CA LEU A 681 -2.66 -1.13 -5.89
C LEU A 681 -1.72 -2.31 -5.59
N GLY A 682 -0.64 -2.08 -4.82
CA GLY A 682 0.25 -3.14 -4.36
C GLY A 682 -0.49 -4.18 -3.52
N PHE A 683 -1.37 -3.73 -2.63
CA PHE A 683 -2.22 -4.60 -1.81
C PHE A 683 -3.17 -5.44 -2.66
N GLU A 684 -3.89 -4.84 -3.59
CA GLU A 684 -4.84 -5.56 -4.45
C GLU A 684 -4.12 -6.53 -5.39
N TYR A 685 -2.93 -6.20 -5.87
CA TYR A 685 -2.08 -7.15 -6.60
C TYR A 685 -1.71 -8.36 -5.72
N GLY A 686 -1.28 -8.11 -4.48
CA GLY A 686 -0.98 -9.16 -3.50
C GLY A 686 -2.18 -10.05 -3.21
N TYR A 687 -3.36 -9.45 -3.05
CA TYR A 687 -4.62 -10.18 -2.85
C TYR A 687 -4.94 -11.10 -4.04
N ALA A 688 -4.91 -10.55 -5.25
CA ALA A 688 -5.21 -11.30 -6.49
C ALA A 688 -4.19 -12.41 -6.79
N SER A 689 -2.93 -12.25 -6.35
CA SER A 689 -1.88 -13.26 -6.51
C SER A 689 -2.10 -14.53 -5.67
N ASN A 690 -3.04 -14.50 -4.74
CA ASN A 690 -3.31 -15.61 -3.82
C ASN A 690 -4.67 -16.25 -3.95
N ASP A 691 -5.56 -15.66 -4.77
CA ASP A 691 -6.88 -16.24 -5.03
C ASP A 691 -7.29 -16.04 -6.51
N PRO A 692 -7.17 -17.08 -7.34
CA PRO A 692 -7.61 -17.02 -8.74
C PRO A 692 -9.13 -17.02 -8.90
N ASN A 693 -9.90 -17.29 -7.85
CA ASN A 693 -11.35 -17.42 -7.89
C ASN A 693 -12.09 -16.13 -7.50
N THR A 694 -11.38 -15.14 -6.97
CA THR A 694 -11.94 -13.83 -6.65
C THR A 694 -11.69 -12.82 -7.78
N LEU A 695 -12.74 -12.11 -8.21
CA LEU A 695 -12.60 -10.93 -9.05
C LEU A 695 -12.12 -9.77 -8.18
N VAL A 696 -10.83 -9.48 -8.26
CA VAL A 696 -10.20 -8.36 -7.55
C VAL A 696 -10.11 -7.17 -8.49
N ILE A 697 -10.68 -6.04 -8.09
CA ILE A 697 -10.73 -4.81 -8.88
C ILE A 697 -10.14 -3.66 -8.07
N TRP A 698 -9.17 -2.96 -8.65
CA TRP A 698 -8.78 -1.63 -8.23
C TRP A 698 -9.32 -0.58 -9.22
N GLU A 699 -10.11 0.37 -8.72
CA GLU A 699 -10.62 1.48 -9.51
C GLU A 699 -9.90 2.77 -9.10
N ALA A 700 -9.19 3.39 -10.03
CA ALA A 700 -8.64 4.73 -9.82
C ALA A 700 -9.75 5.76 -9.82
N GLN A 701 -9.63 6.83 -9.02
CA GLN A 701 -10.61 7.92 -9.05
C GLN A 701 -10.67 8.59 -10.44
N PHE A 702 -9.51 8.86 -11.02
CA PHE A 702 -9.27 9.08 -12.45
C PHE A 702 -8.10 8.21 -12.88
N GLY A 703 -8.14 7.67 -14.08
CA GLY A 703 -7.05 6.85 -14.61
C GLY A 703 -5.70 7.58 -14.66
N ASP A 704 -5.74 8.91 -14.74
CA ASP A 704 -4.58 9.80 -14.67
C ASP A 704 -3.72 9.55 -13.43
N PHE A 705 -4.34 9.19 -12.30
CA PHE A 705 -3.64 8.98 -11.01
C PHE A 705 -2.96 7.61 -10.89
N ALA A 706 -3.21 6.68 -11.81
CA ALA A 706 -2.53 5.39 -11.83
C ALA A 706 -0.99 5.52 -11.90
N ASN A 707 -0.47 6.65 -12.38
CA ASN A 707 0.97 6.91 -12.42
C ASN A 707 1.60 7.07 -11.02
N GLY A 708 0.81 7.36 -9.98
CA GLY A 708 1.25 7.31 -8.58
C GLY A 708 1.65 5.90 -8.13
N ALA A 709 1.16 4.86 -8.80
CA ALA A 709 1.49 3.46 -8.55
C ALA A 709 2.30 2.82 -9.69
N GLN A 710 3.03 3.61 -10.50
CA GLN A 710 3.73 3.10 -11.69
C GLN A 710 4.71 1.98 -11.36
N VAL A 711 5.38 2.03 -10.22
CA VAL A 711 6.32 0.98 -9.79
C VAL A 711 5.62 -0.37 -9.59
N VAL A 712 4.39 -0.39 -9.10
CA VAL A 712 3.59 -1.62 -8.97
C VAL A 712 3.20 -2.15 -10.35
N ILE A 713 2.81 -1.24 -11.26
CA ILE A 713 2.46 -1.60 -12.65
C ILE A 713 3.67 -2.23 -13.35
N ASP A 714 4.85 -1.61 -13.29
CA ASP A 714 6.05 -2.06 -13.99
C ASP A 714 6.65 -3.34 -13.38
N GLN A 715 6.79 -3.38 -12.05
CA GLN A 715 7.55 -4.42 -11.39
C GLN A 715 6.76 -5.68 -11.07
N PHE A 716 5.44 -5.57 -10.91
CA PHE A 716 4.58 -6.70 -10.55
C PHE A 716 3.55 -7.03 -11.63
N ILE A 717 2.68 -6.08 -12.01
CA ILE A 717 1.56 -6.35 -12.92
C ILE A 717 2.06 -6.74 -14.31
N ALA A 718 2.97 -5.95 -14.88
CA ALA A 718 3.47 -6.17 -16.25
C ALA A 718 4.47 -7.32 -16.33
N SER A 719 5.34 -7.51 -15.34
CA SER A 719 6.53 -8.37 -15.45
C SER A 719 6.57 -9.55 -14.48
N GLY A 720 5.64 -9.65 -13.52
CA GLY A 720 5.67 -10.68 -12.48
C GLY A 720 5.56 -12.11 -13.02
N GLU A 721 4.83 -12.32 -14.10
CA GLU A 721 4.71 -13.65 -14.73
C GLU A 721 6.00 -14.08 -15.42
N VAL A 722 6.60 -13.23 -16.25
CA VAL A 722 7.81 -13.59 -17.03
C VAL A 722 9.05 -13.73 -16.16
N LYS A 723 9.11 -12.99 -15.03
CA LYS A 723 10.22 -13.05 -14.07
C LYS A 723 10.07 -14.17 -13.04
N TRP A 724 8.86 -14.38 -12.53
CA TRP A 724 8.62 -15.19 -11.33
C TRP A 724 7.60 -16.32 -11.54
N GLY A 725 7.02 -16.45 -12.72
CA GLY A 725 5.96 -17.41 -12.99
C GLY A 725 4.64 -17.10 -12.26
N ARG A 726 4.44 -15.86 -11.79
CA ARG A 726 3.27 -15.47 -11.00
C ARG A 726 2.16 -14.92 -11.88
N ILE A 727 1.21 -15.80 -12.25
CA ILE A 727 -0.03 -15.36 -12.91
C ILE A 727 -0.94 -14.62 -11.92
N ASN A 728 -1.68 -13.63 -12.43
CA ASN A 728 -2.50 -12.74 -11.61
C ASN A 728 -3.75 -12.33 -12.39
N GLY A 729 -4.91 -12.30 -11.73
CA GLY A 729 -6.20 -11.94 -12.32
C GLY A 729 -6.69 -10.54 -11.98
N LEU A 730 -5.83 -9.66 -11.46
CA LEU A 730 -6.21 -8.30 -11.07
C LEU A 730 -6.84 -7.52 -12.23
N THR A 731 -7.92 -6.81 -11.93
CA THR A 731 -8.59 -5.90 -12.87
C THR A 731 -8.34 -4.46 -12.45
N LEU A 732 -7.86 -3.63 -13.36
CA LEU A 732 -7.73 -2.18 -13.18
C LEU A 732 -8.87 -1.50 -13.94
N MET A 733 -9.67 -0.68 -13.25
CA MET A 733 -10.68 0.18 -13.86
C MET A 733 -10.18 1.63 -13.83
N LEU A 734 -9.86 2.17 -15.01
CA LEU A 734 -9.18 3.44 -15.15
C LEU A 734 -10.05 4.42 -15.94
N PRO A 735 -10.74 5.37 -15.28
CA PRO A 735 -11.51 6.40 -15.97
C PRO A 735 -10.65 7.18 -16.97
N HIS A 736 -11.04 7.11 -18.25
CA HIS A 736 -10.31 7.67 -19.38
C HIS A 736 -11.28 8.28 -20.39
N GLY A 737 -11.00 9.49 -20.81
CA GLY A 737 -11.79 10.18 -21.82
C GLY A 737 -11.50 11.68 -21.90
N TYR A 738 -11.39 12.19 -23.10
CA TYR A 738 -11.10 13.59 -23.41
C TYR A 738 -12.40 14.40 -23.47
N GLU A 739 -12.75 15.06 -22.39
CA GLU A 739 -14.06 15.73 -22.18
C GLU A 739 -13.93 17.20 -21.73
N GLY A 740 -12.74 17.80 -21.94
CA GLY A 740 -12.49 19.21 -21.59
C GLY A 740 -12.26 19.45 -20.10
N GLN A 741 -11.86 18.40 -19.35
CA GLN A 741 -11.59 18.48 -17.90
C GLN A 741 -10.12 18.74 -17.56
N GLY A 742 -9.30 19.10 -18.55
CA GLY A 742 -7.90 19.47 -18.36
C GLY A 742 -6.91 18.29 -18.39
N PRO A 743 -5.62 18.56 -18.13
CA PRO A 743 -4.53 17.60 -18.32
C PRO A 743 -4.56 16.37 -17.42
N GLU A 744 -5.10 16.50 -16.21
CA GLU A 744 -4.99 15.46 -15.16
C GLU A 744 -6.32 14.74 -14.88
N HIS A 745 -7.32 14.92 -15.76
CA HIS A 745 -8.64 14.29 -15.67
C HIS A 745 -9.11 13.76 -17.03
N SER A 746 -8.18 13.39 -17.91
CA SER A 746 -8.46 12.98 -19.29
C SER A 746 -7.83 11.65 -19.65
N SER A 747 -6.60 11.36 -19.23
CA SER A 747 -5.83 10.22 -19.75
C SER A 747 -5.31 9.30 -18.65
N ALA A 748 -5.74 8.04 -18.70
CA ALA A 748 -5.13 6.95 -17.95
C ALA A 748 -3.76 6.51 -18.51
N ARG A 749 -3.19 7.27 -19.45
CA ARG A 749 -1.92 6.94 -20.11
C ARG A 749 -1.94 5.56 -20.75
N LEU A 750 -2.95 5.34 -21.60
CA LEU A 750 -3.13 4.10 -22.38
C LEU A 750 -1.83 3.64 -23.06
N GLU A 751 -1.07 4.58 -23.63
CA GLU A 751 0.22 4.32 -24.30
C GLU A 751 1.26 3.64 -23.43
N ARG A 752 1.26 3.89 -22.10
CA ARG A 752 2.19 3.27 -21.15
C ARG A 752 1.85 1.79 -20.96
N PHE A 753 0.57 1.48 -20.82
CA PHE A 753 0.13 0.08 -20.74
C PHE A 753 0.39 -0.67 -22.05
N MET A 754 0.13 -0.03 -23.21
CA MET A 754 0.42 -0.61 -24.51
C MET A 754 1.92 -0.87 -24.71
N GLN A 755 2.79 0.02 -24.22
CA GLN A 755 4.24 -0.14 -24.26
C GLN A 755 4.73 -1.30 -23.37
N LEU A 756 4.09 -1.55 -22.24
CA LEU A 756 4.41 -2.66 -21.33
C LEU A 756 3.82 -4.00 -21.77
N ALA A 757 2.93 -3.99 -22.74
CA ALA A 757 2.18 -5.16 -23.19
C ALA A 757 3.01 -6.00 -24.17
N ALA A 758 3.46 -7.17 -23.71
CA ALA A 758 4.20 -8.15 -24.48
C ALA A 758 3.92 -9.57 -23.95
N ASP A 759 4.22 -10.60 -24.72
CA ASP A 759 4.12 -12.02 -24.32
C ASP A 759 2.73 -12.42 -23.77
N THR A 760 1.68 -11.69 -24.16
CA THR A 760 0.31 -11.84 -23.63
C THR A 760 0.22 -11.68 -22.10
N ASN A 761 1.07 -10.80 -21.53
CA ASN A 761 1.17 -10.57 -20.08
C ASN A 761 -0.06 -9.89 -19.46
N MET A 762 -0.86 -9.18 -20.25
CA MET A 762 -2.08 -8.51 -19.80
C MET A 762 -3.14 -8.44 -20.89
N GLN A 763 -4.32 -7.94 -20.55
CA GLN A 763 -5.39 -7.61 -21.50
C GLN A 763 -5.71 -6.12 -21.36
N ILE A 764 -5.77 -5.37 -22.47
CA ILE A 764 -6.10 -3.94 -22.48
C ILE A 764 -7.35 -3.75 -23.31
N VAL A 765 -8.40 -3.23 -22.68
CA VAL A 765 -9.72 -3.05 -23.31
C VAL A 765 -10.27 -1.66 -23.08
N GLN A 766 -11.07 -1.19 -24.02
CA GLN A 766 -11.79 0.08 -23.93
C GLN A 766 -13.26 -0.12 -24.35
N PRO A 767 -14.10 -0.68 -23.45
CA PRO A 767 -15.50 -0.96 -23.75
C PRO A 767 -16.28 0.31 -24.03
N THR A 768 -17.19 0.28 -25.00
CA THR A 768 -17.97 1.44 -25.42
C THR A 768 -19.48 1.30 -25.19
N THR A 769 -19.96 0.15 -24.73
CA THR A 769 -21.38 -0.11 -24.43
C THR A 769 -21.59 -0.82 -23.10
N ALA A 770 -22.79 -0.76 -22.56
CA ALA A 770 -23.17 -1.44 -21.32
C ALA A 770 -23.05 -2.97 -21.39
N SER A 771 -23.34 -3.58 -22.53
CA SER A 771 -23.17 -5.02 -22.71
C SER A 771 -21.68 -5.43 -22.70
N GLN A 772 -20.81 -4.60 -23.25
CA GLN A 772 -19.38 -4.87 -23.30
C GLN A 772 -18.73 -4.88 -21.92
N ILE A 773 -19.05 -3.94 -21.03
CA ILE A 773 -18.53 -3.98 -19.63
C ILE A 773 -19.05 -5.20 -18.88
N PHE A 774 -20.33 -5.54 -19.02
CA PHE A 774 -20.90 -6.75 -18.42
C PHE A 774 -20.13 -8.00 -18.83
N HIS A 775 -19.94 -8.17 -20.13
CA HIS A 775 -19.28 -9.36 -20.66
C HIS A 775 -17.79 -9.43 -20.34
N VAL A 776 -17.05 -8.32 -20.35
CA VAL A 776 -15.61 -8.35 -20.05
C VAL A 776 -15.33 -8.66 -18.59
N LEU A 777 -16.12 -8.12 -17.65
CA LEU A 777 -16.00 -8.44 -16.21
C LEU A 777 -16.29 -9.92 -15.95
N ARG A 778 -17.36 -10.44 -16.53
CA ARG A 778 -17.67 -11.88 -16.42
C ARG A 778 -16.61 -12.75 -17.09
N ARG A 779 -16.12 -12.34 -18.26
CA ARG A 779 -15.08 -13.06 -19.01
C ARG A 779 -13.82 -13.26 -18.17
N GLN A 780 -13.45 -12.28 -17.33
CA GLN A 780 -12.28 -12.34 -16.46
C GLN A 780 -12.35 -13.54 -15.51
N MET A 781 -13.54 -13.95 -15.09
CA MET A 781 -13.73 -15.02 -14.09
C MET A 781 -14.17 -16.35 -14.70
N VAL A 782 -15.16 -16.34 -15.58
CA VAL A 782 -15.75 -17.61 -16.12
C VAL A 782 -14.81 -18.34 -17.09
N ARG A 783 -13.85 -17.63 -17.66
CA ARG A 783 -12.79 -18.21 -18.47
C ARG A 783 -11.58 -18.53 -17.57
N ASN A 784 -10.93 -19.69 -17.80
CA ASN A 784 -9.77 -20.11 -17.01
C ASN A 784 -8.46 -19.40 -17.42
N LEU A 785 -8.51 -18.12 -17.75
CA LEU A 785 -7.34 -17.28 -18.02
C LEU A 785 -7.20 -16.27 -16.90
N ARG A 786 -6.06 -16.28 -16.22
CA ARG A 786 -5.74 -15.30 -15.17
C ARG A 786 -4.58 -14.43 -15.62
N LYS A 787 -4.92 -13.34 -16.29
CA LYS A 787 -4.00 -12.27 -16.70
C LYS A 787 -4.57 -10.93 -16.19
N PRO A 788 -3.73 -9.97 -15.83
CA PRO A 788 -4.19 -8.63 -15.52
C PRO A 788 -5.09 -8.07 -16.63
N LEU A 789 -6.21 -7.47 -16.23
CA LEU A 789 -7.17 -6.84 -17.13
C LEU A 789 -7.18 -5.32 -16.86
N VAL A 790 -6.77 -4.55 -17.86
CA VAL A 790 -6.77 -3.08 -17.81
C VAL A 790 -7.96 -2.57 -18.62
N ILE A 791 -8.92 -1.97 -17.96
CA ILE A 791 -10.14 -1.41 -18.56
C ILE A 791 -10.04 0.11 -18.57
N MET A 792 -9.97 0.72 -19.74
CA MET A 792 -10.17 2.15 -19.93
C MET A 792 -11.66 2.44 -19.81
N THR A 793 -12.11 2.78 -18.59
CA THR A 793 -13.54 3.03 -18.31
C THR A 793 -13.94 4.44 -18.77
N PRO A 794 -15.14 4.60 -19.32
CA PRO A 794 -15.59 5.92 -19.79
C PRO A 794 -16.08 6.81 -18.64
N LYS A 795 -16.27 8.10 -18.95
CA LYS A 795 -16.89 9.09 -18.06
C LYS A 795 -18.25 9.50 -18.60
N SER A 796 -18.30 10.18 -19.72
CA SER A 796 -19.58 10.67 -20.31
C SER A 796 -20.47 9.53 -20.83
N LEU A 797 -19.90 8.42 -21.29
CA LEU A 797 -20.68 7.28 -21.75
C LEU A 797 -21.47 6.60 -20.63
N LEU A 798 -21.13 6.80 -19.38
CA LEU A 798 -21.90 6.29 -18.21
C LEU A 798 -23.36 6.77 -18.23
N ARG A 799 -23.66 7.92 -18.88
CA ARG A 799 -24.98 8.52 -19.00
C ARG A 799 -25.44 8.73 -20.44
N ASN A 800 -24.63 8.31 -21.41
CA ASN A 800 -24.99 8.46 -22.83
C ASN A 800 -26.04 7.40 -23.20
N LYS A 801 -27.18 7.85 -23.68
CA LYS A 801 -28.28 6.96 -24.11
C LYS A 801 -27.90 6.07 -25.32
N ASP A 802 -26.99 6.56 -26.19
CA ASP A 802 -26.51 5.79 -27.35
C ASP A 802 -25.54 4.67 -26.94
N ALA A 803 -24.95 4.74 -25.72
CA ALA A 803 -24.08 3.72 -25.18
C ALA A 803 -24.81 2.64 -24.35
N THR A 804 -26.15 2.77 -24.21
CA THR A 804 -26.98 1.74 -23.58
C THR A 804 -27.14 0.52 -24.49
N SER A 805 -27.43 -0.63 -23.91
CA SER A 805 -27.60 -1.89 -24.66
C SER A 805 -28.98 -2.51 -24.43
N PRO A 806 -29.59 -3.11 -25.47
CA PRO A 806 -30.82 -3.86 -25.27
C PRO A 806 -30.57 -5.14 -24.44
N LEU A 807 -31.59 -5.55 -23.67
CA LEU A 807 -31.50 -6.71 -22.75
C LEU A 807 -31.00 -8.00 -23.44
N ALA A 808 -31.35 -8.19 -24.72
CA ALA A 808 -30.92 -9.36 -25.46
C ALA A 808 -29.40 -9.53 -25.57
N GLU A 809 -28.62 -8.43 -25.51
CA GLU A 809 -27.16 -8.48 -25.56
C GLU A 809 -26.51 -9.03 -24.29
N PHE A 810 -27.25 -9.10 -23.16
CA PHE A 810 -26.76 -9.66 -21.90
C PHE A 810 -27.13 -11.14 -21.74
N THR A 811 -28.18 -11.56 -22.46
CA THR A 811 -28.70 -12.92 -22.39
C THR A 811 -28.21 -13.82 -23.53
N SER A 812 -27.43 -13.27 -24.44
CA SER A 812 -26.81 -13.99 -25.55
C SER A 812 -25.50 -13.33 -25.95
N GLY A 813 -24.61 -14.06 -26.60
CA GLY A 813 -23.32 -13.55 -27.08
C GLY A 813 -22.25 -13.48 -25.99
N GLY A 814 -21.33 -12.53 -26.10
CA GLY A 814 -20.19 -12.38 -25.21
C GLY A 814 -19.40 -11.10 -25.53
N PHE A 815 -18.27 -10.89 -24.85
CA PHE A 815 -17.40 -9.77 -25.14
C PHE A 815 -16.85 -9.84 -26.57
N ARG A 816 -17.13 -8.83 -27.35
CA ARG A 816 -16.67 -8.70 -28.74
C ARG A 816 -15.43 -7.81 -28.78
N THR A 817 -14.32 -8.36 -29.20
CA THR A 817 -13.03 -7.64 -29.29
C THR A 817 -13.01 -6.56 -30.36
N VAL A 818 -13.86 -6.72 -31.38
CA VAL A 818 -14.14 -5.74 -32.43
C VAL A 818 -15.65 -5.65 -32.61
N LEU A 819 -16.20 -4.44 -32.54
CA LEU A 819 -17.61 -4.18 -32.83
C LEU A 819 -17.75 -3.70 -34.28
N PRO A 820 -18.65 -4.34 -35.06
CA PRO A 820 -18.86 -3.99 -36.47
C PRO A 820 -19.58 -2.65 -36.64
N GLU A 821 -19.66 -2.19 -37.88
CA GLU A 821 -20.54 -1.09 -38.27
C GLU A 821 -21.99 -1.38 -37.85
N GLN A 822 -22.66 -0.36 -37.30
CA GLN A 822 -24.01 -0.47 -36.78
C GLN A 822 -25.08 0.16 -37.71
N ASP A 823 -24.69 1.01 -38.67
CA ASP A 823 -25.62 1.59 -39.59
C ASP A 823 -26.04 0.57 -40.67
N GLU A 824 -27.26 0.06 -40.62
CA GLU A 824 -27.76 -0.93 -41.57
C GLU A 824 -27.66 -0.46 -43.04
N ALA A 825 -27.77 0.85 -43.30
CA ALA A 825 -27.68 1.36 -44.68
C ALA A 825 -26.24 1.25 -45.22
N VAL A 826 -25.21 1.39 -44.35
CA VAL A 826 -23.80 1.17 -44.68
C VAL A 826 -23.52 -0.30 -44.81
N VAL A 827 -24.00 -1.14 -43.90
CA VAL A 827 -23.82 -2.61 -43.94
C VAL A 827 -24.44 -3.22 -45.18
N LYS A 828 -25.68 -2.85 -45.54
CA LYS A 828 -26.35 -3.34 -46.76
C LYS A 828 -25.64 -2.91 -48.04
N ASN A 829 -24.88 -1.82 -48.00
CA ASN A 829 -24.14 -1.26 -49.13
C ASN A 829 -22.61 -1.37 -48.98
N ALA A 830 -22.11 -2.37 -48.28
CA ALA A 830 -20.68 -2.54 -47.96
C ALA A 830 -19.74 -2.40 -49.17
N ALA A 831 -20.16 -2.87 -50.35
CA ALA A 831 -19.41 -2.71 -51.60
C ALA A 831 -19.22 -1.26 -52.08
N LYS A 832 -20.00 -0.30 -51.57
CA LYS A 832 -19.88 1.13 -51.89
C LYS A 832 -19.00 1.91 -50.92
N VAL A 833 -18.56 1.26 -49.83
CA VAL A 833 -17.69 1.86 -48.84
C VAL A 833 -16.30 2.12 -49.43
N LYS A 834 -15.82 3.35 -49.34
CA LYS A 834 -14.51 3.81 -49.82
C LYS A 834 -13.50 3.96 -48.71
N ARG A 835 -13.99 4.17 -47.49
CA ARG A 835 -13.15 4.40 -46.29
C ARG A 835 -13.71 3.61 -45.10
N VAL A 836 -12.79 2.99 -44.35
CA VAL A 836 -13.08 2.44 -43.04
C VAL A 836 -12.39 3.31 -41.96
N ILE A 837 -13.14 3.83 -41.02
CA ILE A 837 -12.59 4.47 -39.83
C ILE A 837 -12.57 3.43 -38.71
N ALA A 838 -11.38 3.11 -38.23
CA ALA A 838 -11.19 2.29 -37.03
C ALA A 838 -10.91 3.20 -35.85
N CYS A 839 -11.54 2.96 -34.71
CA CYS A 839 -11.38 3.79 -33.51
C CYS A 839 -11.54 2.95 -32.23
N SER A 840 -11.21 3.53 -31.10
CA SER A 840 -11.46 2.99 -29.75
C SER A 840 -12.03 4.07 -28.85
N GLY A 841 -12.90 3.69 -27.90
CA GLY A 841 -13.47 4.61 -26.93
C GLY A 841 -14.57 5.54 -27.44
N LYS A 842 -14.81 6.63 -26.68
CA LYS A 842 -15.95 7.52 -26.90
C LYS A 842 -15.96 8.28 -28.23
N VAL A 843 -14.82 8.46 -28.88
CA VAL A 843 -14.72 9.14 -30.19
C VAL A 843 -15.62 8.50 -31.24
N TYR A 844 -15.97 7.24 -31.09
CA TYR A 844 -16.95 6.54 -31.92
C TYR A 844 -18.26 7.31 -32.05
N TYR A 845 -18.80 7.82 -30.95
CA TYR A 845 -20.09 8.51 -30.95
C TYR A 845 -20.00 9.87 -31.65
N ASP A 846 -18.88 10.57 -31.51
CA ASP A 846 -18.63 11.82 -32.27
C ASP A 846 -18.51 11.55 -33.77
N LEU A 847 -17.84 10.45 -34.15
CA LEU A 847 -17.72 10.02 -35.54
C LEU A 847 -19.08 9.64 -36.15
N VAL A 848 -19.91 8.89 -35.42
CA VAL A 848 -21.27 8.51 -35.89
C VAL A 848 -22.13 9.76 -36.09
N LYS A 849 -22.12 10.70 -35.11
CA LYS A 849 -22.79 11.96 -35.21
C LYS A 849 -22.35 12.74 -36.46
N LYS A 850 -21.03 12.85 -36.70
CA LYS A 850 -20.48 13.55 -37.86
C LYS A 850 -20.82 12.87 -39.18
N ARG A 851 -20.82 11.53 -39.23
CA ARG A 851 -21.27 10.78 -40.41
C ARG A 851 -22.73 11.08 -40.74
N THR A 852 -23.59 11.13 -39.74
CA THR A 852 -25.02 11.46 -39.91
C THR A 852 -25.20 12.89 -40.42
N GLU A 853 -24.48 13.88 -39.87
CA GLU A 853 -24.49 15.28 -40.34
C GLU A 853 -24.05 15.41 -41.80
N LYS A 854 -23.13 14.56 -42.25
CA LYS A 854 -22.64 14.54 -43.63
C LYS A 854 -23.48 13.68 -44.57
N GLU A 855 -24.48 12.96 -44.08
CA GLU A 855 -25.26 11.97 -44.82
C GLU A 855 -24.40 10.94 -45.57
N SER A 856 -23.19 10.68 -45.07
CA SER A 856 -22.19 9.81 -45.75
C SER A 856 -22.59 8.35 -45.62
N LYS A 857 -22.71 7.64 -46.74
CA LYS A 857 -23.00 6.20 -46.82
C LYS A 857 -21.80 5.39 -47.34
N ASP A 858 -20.69 6.04 -47.67
CA ASP A 858 -19.47 5.44 -48.21
C ASP A 858 -18.32 5.36 -47.16
N VAL A 859 -18.64 5.59 -45.87
CA VAL A 859 -17.71 5.46 -44.77
C VAL A 859 -18.27 4.48 -43.74
N ALA A 860 -17.55 3.41 -43.45
CA ALA A 860 -17.84 2.49 -42.33
C ALA A 860 -17.02 2.85 -41.09
N ILE A 861 -17.62 2.70 -39.89
CA ILE A 861 -16.95 2.95 -38.62
C ILE A 861 -16.95 1.66 -37.78
N ILE A 862 -15.78 1.15 -37.46
CA ILE A 862 -15.58 -0.05 -36.63
C ILE A 862 -14.88 0.31 -35.33
N ARG A 863 -15.22 -0.41 -34.23
CA ARG A 863 -14.62 -0.18 -32.93
C ARG A 863 -13.71 -1.33 -32.52
N VAL A 864 -12.49 -1.01 -32.12
CA VAL A 864 -11.56 -1.98 -31.54
C VAL A 864 -11.70 -1.87 -30.01
N GLU A 865 -12.45 -2.81 -29.42
CA GLU A 865 -12.76 -2.83 -27.99
C GLU A 865 -11.63 -3.47 -27.16
N GLN A 866 -10.85 -4.38 -27.76
CA GLN A 866 -9.65 -4.94 -27.15
C GLN A 866 -8.42 -4.50 -27.97
N LEU A 867 -7.56 -3.73 -27.33
CA LEU A 867 -6.34 -3.19 -27.94
C LEU A 867 -5.17 -4.17 -27.82
N TYR A 868 -5.12 -4.92 -26.70
CA TYR A 868 -4.09 -5.95 -26.52
C TYR A 868 -4.68 -7.16 -25.74
N PRO A 869 -4.33 -8.41 -26.08
CA PRO A 869 -3.71 -8.81 -27.35
C PRO A 869 -4.57 -8.39 -28.56
N PHE A 870 -3.95 -7.95 -29.66
CA PHE A 870 -4.67 -7.43 -30.80
C PHE A 870 -5.51 -8.53 -31.47
N PRO A 871 -6.81 -8.30 -31.76
CA PRO A 871 -7.73 -9.31 -32.28
C PRO A 871 -7.63 -9.46 -33.79
N HIS A 872 -6.49 -9.90 -34.32
CA HIS A 872 -6.20 -10.01 -35.76
C HIS A 872 -7.32 -10.66 -36.55
N LYS A 873 -7.80 -11.84 -36.13
CA LYS A 873 -8.85 -12.58 -36.84
C LYS A 873 -10.16 -11.80 -36.95
N ALA A 874 -10.60 -11.18 -35.83
CA ALA A 874 -11.84 -10.42 -35.80
C ALA A 874 -11.72 -9.12 -36.61
N PHE A 875 -10.59 -8.42 -36.50
CA PHE A 875 -10.34 -7.20 -37.26
C PHE A 875 -10.25 -7.44 -38.78
N ALA A 876 -9.51 -8.46 -39.22
CA ALA A 876 -9.42 -8.86 -40.61
C ALA A 876 -10.79 -9.26 -41.18
N ALA A 877 -11.62 -9.96 -40.36
CA ALA A 877 -12.95 -10.36 -40.78
C ALA A 877 -13.87 -9.15 -41.02
N GLU A 878 -13.72 -8.11 -40.20
CA GLU A 878 -14.48 -6.84 -40.42
C GLU A 878 -13.99 -6.09 -41.65
N LEU A 879 -12.67 -5.96 -41.88
CA LEU A 879 -12.12 -5.26 -43.04
C LEU A 879 -12.52 -5.93 -44.34
N LYS A 880 -12.58 -7.27 -44.40
CA LYS A 880 -12.98 -8.02 -45.60
C LYS A 880 -14.38 -7.67 -46.09
N LYS A 881 -15.29 -7.24 -45.22
CA LYS A 881 -16.64 -6.81 -45.61
C LYS A 881 -16.62 -5.57 -46.52
N TYR A 882 -15.56 -4.77 -46.39
CA TYR A 882 -15.36 -3.50 -47.11
C TYR A 882 -14.17 -3.60 -48.09
N GLY A 883 -14.11 -4.68 -48.87
CA GLY A 883 -12.98 -4.96 -49.77
C GLY A 883 -12.70 -3.88 -50.81
N ASN A 884 -13.68 -3.02 -51.14
CA ASN A 884 -13.51 -1.91 -52.07
C ASN A 884 -13.03 -0.60 -51.42
N ALA A 885 -12.88 -0.60 -50.09
CA ALA A 885 -12.34 0.55 -49.38
C ALA A 885 -10.86 0.70 -49.64
N THR A 886 -10.43 1.84 -50.12
CA THR A 886 -9.03 2.17 -50.45
C THR A 886 -8.31 2.86 -49.28
N GLU A 887 -9.05 3.32 -48.26
CA GLU A 887 -8.51 4.07 -47.14
C GLU A 887 -9.00 3.49 -45.82
N ILE A 888 -8.05 3.24 -44.94
CA ILE A 888 -8.28 2.93 -43.52
C ILE A 888 -7.77 4.12 -42.72
N VAL A 889 -8.54 4.59 -41.74
CA VAL A 889 -8.16 5.71 -40.88
C VAL A 889 -8.24 5.24 -39.44
N TRP A 890 -7.12 5.29 -38.71
CA TRP A 890 -7.21 5.21 -37.25
C TRP A 890 -7.57 6.57 -36.68
N CYS A 891 -8.64 6.62 -35.87
CA CYS A 891 -9.07 7.85 -35.20
C CYS A 891 -9.08 7.65 -33.70
N GLN A 892 -8.40 8.53 -32.96
CA GLN A 892 -8.35 8.53 -31.50
C GLN A 892 -8.51 9.92 -30.91
N ASP A 893 -8.98 10.00 -29.67
CA ASP A 893 -9.08 11.26 -28.91
C ASP A 893 -7.72 11.80 -28.44
N GLU A 894 -6.78 10.92 -28.16
CA GLU A 894 -5.47 11.21 -27.61
C GLU A 894 -4.56 11.94 -28.61
N PRO A 895 -3.56 12.72 -28.09
CA PRO A 895 -2.49 13.24 -28.95
C PRO A 895 -1.74 12.13 -29.69
N GLN A 896 -1.15 12.47 -30.85
CA GLN A 896 -0.50 11.50 -31.74
C GLN A 896 0.61 10.70 -31.06
N ASN A 897 1.38 11.30 -30.15
CA ASN A 897 2.43 10.63 -29.38
C ASN A 897 1.90 9.82 -28.19
N GLN A 898 0.59 9.79 -27.97
CA GLN A 898 -0.11 9.13 -26.87
C GLN A 898 -1.20 8.22 -27.42
N GLY A 899 -1.92 7.53 -26.51
CA GLY A 899 -2.97 6.59 -26.92
C GLY A 899 -2.42 5.35 -27.63
N ALA A 900 -3.23 4.75 -28.48
CA ALA A 900 -2.92 3.47 -29.10
C ALA A 900 -2.12 3.57 -30.40
N TRP A 901 -2.05 4.73 -31.07
CA TRP A 901 -1.58 4.85 -32.47
C TRP A 901 -0.27 4.12 -32.75
N PHE A 902 0.81 4.42 -32.01
CA PHE A 902 2.13 3.85 -32.29
C PHE A 902 2.21 2.33 -32.03
N PHE A 903 1.32 1.81 -31.20
CA PHE A 903 1.27 0.39 -30.85
C PHE A 903 0.26 -0.41 -31.66
N ILE A 904 -0.65 0.26 -32.38
CA ILE A 904 -1.70 -0.43 -33.13
C ILE A 904 -1.52 -0.33 -34.66
N GLN A 905 -0.77 0.65 -35.16
CA GLN A 905 -0.63 0.91 -36.60
C GLN A 905 -0.05 -0.29 -37.37
N HIS A 906 0.94 -0.99 -36.83
CA HIS A 906 1.51 -2.17 -37.49
C HIS A 906 0.51 -3.34 -37.51
N ASN A 907 -0.25 -3.55 -36.44
CA ASN A 907 -1.28 -4.57 -36.36
C ASN A 907 -2.40 -4.30 -37.37
N ILE A 908 -2.81 -3.02 -37.53
CA ILE A 908 -3.79 -2.65 -38.55
C ILE A 908 -3.20 -2.92 -39.95
N HIS A 909 -1.94 -2.48 -40.20
CA HIS A 909 -1.28 -2.64 -41.51
C HIS A 909 -1.15 -4.11 -41.91
N GLU A 910 -0.83 -5.01 -40.96
CA GLU A 910 -0.76 -6.46 -41.23
C GLU A 910 -2.08 -7.05 -41.76
N ASN A 911 -3.22 -6.50 -41.26
CA ASN A 911 -4.57 -6.98 -41.60
C ASN A 911 -5.22 -6.24 -42.77
N MET A 912 -4.57 -5.23 -43.38
CA MET A 912 -5.07 -4.50 -44.53
C MET A 912 -5.02 -5.37 -45.80
N LEU A 913 -5.84 -5.04 -46.76
CA LEU A 913 -5.83 -5.63 -48.12
C LEU A 913 -4.85 -4.85 -48.99
N ASP A 914 -4.34 -5.55 -50.03
CA ASP A 914 -3.40 -4.95 -51.00
C ASP A 914 -3.99 -3.67 -51.64
N GLY A 915 -3.17 -2.62 -51.72
CA GLY A 915 -3.55 -1.32 -52.26
C GLY A 915 -4.29 -0.37 -51.30
N GLN A 916 -4.63 -0.83 -50.09
CA GLN A 916 -5.22 0.04 -49.06
C GLN A 916 -4.16 0.96 -48.45
N LYS A 917 -4.58 2.14 -47.98
CA LYS A 917 -3.75 3.13 -47.33
C LYS A 917 -4.24 3.36 -45.90
N LEU A 918 -3.32 3.28 -44.91
CA LEU A 918 -3.59 3.61 -43.53
C LEU A 918 -3.20 5.05 -43.25
N GLY A 919 -4.13 5.85 -42.77
CA GLY A 919 -3.91 7.21 -42.28
C GLY A 919 -4.29 7.36 -40.81
N TYR A 920 -3.99 8.52 -40.25
CA TYR A 920 -4.25 8.89 -38.84
C TYR A 920 -5.11 10.13 -38.76
N SER A 921 -6.02 10.17 -37.78
CA SER A 921 -6.74 11.39 -37.35
C SER A 921 -6.81 11.42 -35.82
N GLY A 922 -6.27 12.47 -35.22
CA GLY A 922 -6.21 12.69 -33.77
C GLY A 922 -5.66 14.07 -33.46
N ARG A 923 -5.47 14.34 -32.19
CA ARG A 923 -4.79 15.58 -31.75
C ARG A 923 -3.34 15.58 -32.18
N ALA A 924 -2.79 16.78 -32.38
CA ALA A 924 -1.35 16.95 -32.60
C ALA A 924 -0.56 16.40 -31.40
N ALA A 925 0.70 15.97 -31.64
CA ALA A 925 1.59 15.54 -30.55
C ALA A 925 1.73 16.63 -29.49
N SER A 926 1.69 16.26 -28.23
CA SER A 926 1.72 17.17 -27.10
C SER A 926 2.47 16.56 -25.91
N ALA A 927 3.19 17.39 -25.17
CA ALA A 927 3.80 17.00 -23.90
C ALA A 927 2.76 16.83 -22.78
N SER A 928 1.65 17.55 -22.82
CA SER A 928 0.50 17.42 -21.93
C SER A 928 -0.54 16.45 -22.51
N PRO A 929 -1.20 15.62 -21.71
CA PRO A 929 -2.25 14.74 -22.21
C PRO A 929 -3.39 15.48 -22.88
N ALA A 930 -3.87 16.56 -22.26
CA ALA A 930 -4.99 17.36 -22.74
C ALA A 930 -4.75 18.87 -22.48
N VAL A 931 -5.50 19.69 -23.18
CA VAL A 931 -5.50 21.14 -22.96
C VAL A 931 -6.38 21.53 -21.79
N GLY A 932 -6.00 22.58 -21.07
CA GLY A 932 -6.79 23.13 -19.95
C GLY A 932 -7.92 24.07 -20.36
N TYR A 933 -7.92 24.56 -21.62
CA TYR A 933 -8.88 25.52 -22.11
C TYR A 933 -10.03 24.84 -22.90
N SER A 934 -11.28 25.08 -22.48
CA SER A 934 -12.47 24.45 -23.08
C SER A 934 -12.61 24.74 -24.57
N HIS A 935 -12.35 25.98 -25.00
CA HIS A 935 -12.45 26.33 -26.43
C HIS A 935 -11.40 25.56 -27.27
N LEU A 936 -10.16 25.44 -26.80
CA LEU A 936 -9.12 24.67 -27.51
C LEU A 936 -9.49 23.18 -27.57
N HIS A 937 -10.05 22.64 -26.48
CA HIS A 937 -10.55 21.27 -26.49
C HIS A 937 -11.60 21.06 -27.57
N GLN A 938 -12.59 21.98 -27.68
CA GLN A 938 -13.65 21.90 -28.70
C GLN A 938 -13.11 22.03 -30.11
N GLU A 939 -12.16 22.95 -30.33
CA GLU A 939 -11.47 23.11 -31.64
C GLU A 939 -10.74 21.85 -32.05
N GLN A 940 -9.96 21.25 -31.12
CA GLN A 940 -9.21 20.02 -31.37
C GLN A 940 -10.14 18.85 -31.62
N GLN A 941 -11.23 18.71 -30.83
CA GLN A 941 -12.22 17.63 -31.01
C GLN A 941 -12.89 17.73 -32.38
N LYS A 942 -13.30 18.93 -32.76
CA LYS A 942 -13.87 19.18 -34.10
C LYS A 942 -12.86 18.84 -35.18
N ALA A 943 -11.62 19.28 -35.06
CA ALA A 943 -10.56 19.06 -36.04
C ALA A 943 -10.25 17.57 -36.26
N LEU A 944 -10.13 16.78 -35.18
CA LEU A 944 -9.84 15.35 -35.31
C LEU A 944 -11.04 14.59 -35.94
N VAL A 945 -12.26 14.91 -35.54
CA VAL A 945 -13.46 14.29 -36.10
C VAL A 945 -13.61 14.63 -37.59
N GLU A 946 -13.42 15.90 -37.97
CA GLU A 946 -13.44 16.32 -39.37
C GLU A 946 -12.29 15.71 -40.20
N GLY A 947 -11.11 15.57 -39.61
CA GLY A 947 -9.93 14.96 -40.18
C GLY A 947 -10.15 13.49 -40.58
N ALA A 948 -10.91 12.74 -39.79
CA ALA A 948 -11.23 11.35 -40.05
C ALA A 948 -12.04 11.15 -41.36
N PHE A 949 -12.82 12.19 -41.75
CA PHE A 949 -13.60 12.20 -43.02
C PHE A 949 -12.92 13.01 -44.13
N GLY A 950 -11.80 13.68 -43.83
CA GLY A 950 -11.05 14.52 -44.77
C GLY A 950 -10.06 13.75 -45.62
N LYS A 951 -9.26 14.46 -46.44
CA LYS A 951 -8.12 13.86 -47.15
C LYS A 951 -7.07 13.37 -46.17
N LEU A 952 -6.48 12.19 -46.42
CA LEU A 952 -5.35 11.72 -45.64
C LEU A 952 -4.20 12.74 -45.71
N LYS A 953 -3.69 13.12 -44.55
CA LYS A 953 -2.58 14.09 -44.41
C LYS A 953 -1.47 13.48 -43.54
N GLY A 954 -0.24 13.92 -43.77
CA GLY A 954 0.92 13.45 -42.98
C GLY A 954 1.38 12.07 -43.36
N PHE A 955 1.76 11.28 -42.38
CA PHE A 955 2.27 9.91 -42.58
C PHE A 955 1.14 8.96 -43.04
N VAL A 956 1.34 8.33 -44.18
CA VAL A 956 0.40 7.34 -44.77
C VAL A 956 1.17 6.09 -45.06
N LEU A 957 0.75 4.95 -44.47
CA LEU A 957 1.27 3.61 -44.77
C LEU A 957 0.45 3.01 -45.89
N THR A 958 1.11 2.43 -46.92
CA THR A 958 0.47 1.68 -47.99
C THR A 958 0.82 0.20 -47.86
N LYS A 959 -0.15 -0.69 -47.96
CA LYS A 959 0.06 -2.13 -48.08
C LYS A 959 0.38 -2.53 -49.49
#